data_febf7a8467bd806f951466c769b56c9c
#
_entry.id   febf7a8467bd806f951466c769b56c9c
#
_cell.length_a   1.000
_cell.length_b   1.000
_cell.length_c   1.000
_cell.angle_alpha   90.00
_cell.angle_beta   90.00
_cell.angle_gamma   90.00
#
_symmetry.space_group_name_H-M   'P 1'
#
loop_
_entity.id
_entity.type
_entity.pdbx_description
1 polymer ?
#
loop_
_entity_poly.entity_id
_entity_poly.type
_entity_poly.pdbx_seq_one_letter_code
_entity_poly.pdbx_strand_id
1 'polypeptide(L)'
;MSDSKISVWGARVHNLKNVDVTIPRNRLTVITGLSGSGKSSLAFDTIFAEGQRRYIETFSAYARNFLGNLQRPDVDKITGLSPVISIEQKTTNKNPRSTVGTTTEIYDFFRLLYARASEAFSYETGEKMVRYTEEQIIDLILKDYLGRKICILSPLVKNRKGHYQDLFENIQKKGYLYVRVDGQIQEIIPGMKLDRYRNHDIEVVIDRLKVQDKDDKRLIQSVATAMKQGDGLMLVYDMETEKVRYYSKQLMCPTTGISYREPAPHDFSFNSPQGACPRCKGLGYVSVIDENKVFPDKSLSVKQGGIAPLGKARSAMIFWQIEAVLDKYGCTLETPLSEVPHEALQEIIDGSSERLRISADVAKTTNDYFASYDGLGKYISQMQDAEMSASAQKWAEQFSCTAECPECHGQRLNRESLHFLIAGKNIAELCKMDLRELYDWISNLDDKLSSQQQKIAAEILKEIRTRLRFLLDVGLEYLSLGRSSVSLSGGESQRIRLATQIGSQLVNVLYILDEPSIGLHQKDNVKLIDSLKKLRDTGNSVIVVEHDQEMMENADYIVDVGPKAGRKGGEIVFQGRYEDMMKQHTLTSQYLSGELSIEVPGQRRAGSGKSLVLRGACGNNLKNVDVAFPLGKFICVTGVSGSGKSTLVNDTLQPILSKHFYRSLRNPLPYQSIEGIEYIDKVVDVDQSPLGRTPRSNPATYTGVFNDIRNLFVELPEARIRGYKPGRFSFNVRGGRCEACSGNGYKTIEMNFLPDVYVPCEECRGKRYNRETLEVRYRGKSIADVLDMTINQAVEFFENVPGILSKIKVLQDVGLGYIKLGQPSTTLSGGESQRVKLATELSKRDTGKTFYILDEPTTGLHFEDIRVLLSVLNRLVEKGNTVVVIEHNLDVIKCADWLIDMGPEGGRGGGRLIFSGTPEDLARAGIGATAPFVKKLLK
;
A
#
# COMPACT_ATOMS: atom_id res chain seq x y z
N MET A 1 -19.10 -30.92 -29.54
CA MET A 1 -17.64 -30.74 -29.65
C MET A 1 -17.31 -29.39 -29.00
N SER A 2 -16.61 -29.37 -27.87
CA SER A 2 -16.21 -28.09 -27.28
C SER A 2 -15.27 -27.40 -28.21
N ASP A 3 -15.56 -26.14 -28.62
CA ASP A 3 -14.70 -25.33 -29.45
C ASP A 3 -13.27 -25.32 -28.85
N SER A 4 -12.31 -25.91 -29.51
CA SER A 4 -10.91 -26.00 -29.06
C SER A 4 -10.17 -24.65 -29.21
N LYS A 5 -10.86 -23.61 -29.66
CA LYS A 5 -10.29 -22.31 -30.00
C LYS A 5 -11.21 -21.17 -29.56
N ILE A 6 -10.61 -20.06 -29.16
CA ILE A 6 -11.28 -18.76 -29.01
C ILE A 6 -11.10 -18.04 -30.35
N SER A 7 -12.20 -17.67 -31.00
CA SER A 7 -12.15 -16.96 -32.27
C SER A 7 -12.84 -15.61 -32.17
N VAL A 8 -12.13 -14.57 -32.55
CA VAL A 8 -12.58 -13.18 -32.62
C VAL A 8 -12.64 -12.78 -34.08
N TRP A 9 -13.75 -12.20 -34.52
CA TRP A 9 -13.95 -11.70 -35.87
C TRP A 9 -14.33 -10.22 -35.84
N GLY A 10 -13.68 -9.44 -36.68
CA GLY A 10 -14.00 -8.05 -36.90
C GLY A 10 -13.81 -7.14 -35.71
N ALA A 11 -12.77 -7.30 -34.90
CA ALA A 11 -12.52 -6.42 -33.79
C ALA A 11 -12.06 -5.03 -34.26
N ARG A 12 -12.76 -3.97 -33.79
CA ARG A 12 -12.56 -2.57 -34.18
C ARG A 12 -12.42 -1.63 -32.99
N VAL A 13 -12.18 -2.17 -31.78
CA VAL A 13 -12.05 -1.38 -30.58
C VAL A 13 -10.77 -0.52 -30.63
N HIS A 14 -10.88 0.76 -30.34
CA HIS A 14 -9.80 1.76 -30.35
C HIS A 14 -9.06 1.85 -31.69
N ASN A 15 -7.86 1.32 -31.78
CA ASN A 15 -7.03 1.36 -32.98
C ASN A 15 -7.04 0.06 -33.78
N LEU A 16 -7.77 -0.96 -33.36
CA LEU A 16 -7.88 -2.23 -34.07
C LEU A 16 -8.58 -2.06 -35.43
N LYS A 17 -8.01 -2.65 -36.46
CA LYS A 17 -8.46 -2.49 -37.84
C LYS A 17 -9.21 -3.73 -38.38
N ASN A 18 -10.41 -3.97 -37.84
CA ASN A 18 -11.23 -5.11 -38.25
C ASN A 18 -10.48 -6.44 -38.12
N VAL A 19 -9.94 -6.69 -36.95
CA VAL A 19 -9.00 -7.78 -36.69
C VAL A 19 -9.72 -9.10 -36.50
N ASP A 20 -9.23 -10.13 -37.22
CA ASP A 20 -9.58 -11.52 -37.00
C ASP A 20 -8.43 -12.27 -36.34
N VAL A 21 -8.69 -12.92 -35.21
CA VAL A 21 -7.70 -13.70 -34.48
C VAL A 21 -8.26 -14.99 -33.89
N THR A 22 -7.45 -16.04 -33.92
CA THR A 22 -7.82 -17.36 -33.37
C THR A 22 -6.78 -17.78 -32.37
N ILE A 23 -7.20 -17.99 -31.10
CA ILE A 23 -6.36 -18.35 -29.98
C ILE A 23 -6.73 -19.78 -29.51
N PRO A 24 -5.78 -20.69 -29.40
CA PRO A 24 -6.07 -22.06 -28.92
C PRO A 24 -6.43 -22.02 -27.43
N ARG A 25 -7.41 -22.85 -27.03
CA ARG A 25 -7.78 -23.00 -25.61
C ARG A 25 -6.81 -23.96 -24.90
N ASN A 26 -6.76 -23.85 -23.56
CA ASN A 26 -5.91 -24.63 -22.70
C ASN A 26 -4.41 -24.51 -23.09
N ARG A 27 -4.02 -23.31 -23.48
CA ARG A 27 -2.66 -22.96 -23.87
C ARG A 27 -2.23 -21.66 -23.22
N LEU A 28 -0.93 -21.48 -23.08
CA LEU A 28 -0.31 -20.21 -22.71
C LEU A 28 -0.10 -19.41 -23.99
N THR A 29 -0.87 -18.34 -24.17
CA THR A 29 -0.79 -17.45 -25.34
C THR A 29 -0.20 -16.11 -24.92
N VAL A 30 0.83 -15.65 -25.62
CA VAL A 30 1.42 -14.32 -25.42
C VAL A 30 0.94 -13.39 -26.54
N ILE A 31 0.39 -12.23 -26.15
CA ILE A 31 0.05 -11.13 -27.07
C ILE A 31 1.16 -10.09 -26.92
N THR A 32 1.91 -9.89 -28.01
CA THR A 32 3.07 -8.98 -28.05
C THR A 32 2.94 -7.91 -29.14
N GLY A 33 3.91 -7.03 -29.28
CA GLY A 33 3.99 -5.95 -30.26
C GLY A 33 4.33 -4.60 -29.64
N LEU A 34 4.54 -3.57 -30.42
CA LEU A 34 4.91 -2.22 -29.97
C LEU A 34 3.94 -1.63 -28.93
N SER A 35 4.43 -0.73 -28.07
CA SER A 35 3.56 0.05 -27.18
C SER A 35 2.56 0.86 -28.00
N GLY A 36 1.25 0.78 -27.64
CA GLY A 36 0.18 1.41 -28.43
C GLY A 36 -0.17 0.73 -29.74
N SER A 37 0.28 -0.51 -30.00
CA SER A 37 -0.11 -1.26 -31.22
C SER A 37 -1.54 -1.81 -31.18
N GLY A 38 -2.17 -1.91 -29.99
CA GLY A 38 -3.53 -2.43 -29.81
C GLY A 38 -3.62 -3.74 -29.01
N LYS A 39 -2.52 -4.18 -28.37
CA LYS A 39 -2.51 -5.40 -27.54
C LYS A 39 -3.57 -5.41 -26.46
N SER A 40 -3.57 -4.37 -25.61
CA SER A 40 -4.53 -4.24 -24.51
C SER A 40 -5.95 -4.07 -25.04
N SER A 41 -6.12 -3.37 -26.20
CA SER A 41 -7.43 -3.26 -26.85
C SER A 41 -7.97 -4.62 -27.29
N LEU A 42 -7.11 -5.54 -27.75
CA LEU A 42 -7.52 -6.90 -28.09
C LEU A 42 -7.79 -7.75 -26.85
N ALA A 43 -6.86 -7.76 -25.88
CA ALA A 43 -6.93 -8.63 -24.71
C ALA A 43 -8.01 -8.20 -23.73
N PHE A 44 -8.00 -6.92 -23.32
CA PHE A 44 -8.87 -6.40 -22.24
C PHE A 44 -10.13 -5.74 -22.80
N ASP A 45 -10.03 -4.80 -23.72
CA ASP A 45 -11.18 -4.05 -24.19
C ASP A 45 -12.06 -4.85 -25.17
N THR A 46 -11.57 -5.98 -25.71
CA THR A 46 -12.34 -6.86 -26.60
C THR A 46 -12.64 -8.21 -25.96
N ILE A 47 -11.64 -9.06 -25.70
CA ILE A 47 -11.85 -10.43 -25.23
C ILE A 47 -12.38 -10.46 -23.79
N PHE A 48 -11.72 -9.76 -22.86
CA PHE A 48 -12.15 -9.70 -21.46
C PHE A 48 -13.50 -9.00 -21.33
N ALA A 49 -13.67 -7.84 -21.97
CA ALA A 49 -14.92 -7.06 -21.90
C ALA A 49 -16.14 -7.87 -22.37
N GLU A 50 -16.02 -8.61 -23.48
CA GLU A 50 -17.11 -9.48 -23.96
C GLU A 50 -17.34 -10.67 -23.03
N GLY A 51 -16.27 -11.28 -22.49
CA GLY A 51 -16.39 -12.39 -21.55
C GLY A 51 -17.09 -11.97 -20.25
N GLN A 52 -16.72 -10.80 -19.71
CA GLN A 52 -17.35 -10.20 -18.53
C GLN A 52 -18.81 -9.84 -18.80
N ARG A 53 -19.10 -9.22 -19.95
CA ARG A 53 -20.47 -8.89 -20.35
C ARG A 53 -21.37 -10.13 -20.39
N ARG A 54 -20.92 -11.23 -21.02
CA ARG A 54 -21.66 -12.51 -21.07
C ARG A 54 -21.87 -13.10 -19.69
N TYR A 55 -20.88 -13.01 -18.82
CA TYR A 55 -20.99 -13.50 -17.44
C TYR A 55 -22.06 -12.71 -16.65
N ILE A 56 -22.06 -11.38 -16.76
CA ILE A 56 -23.06 -10.52 -16.12
C ILE A 56 -24.47 -10.76 -16.69
N GLU A 57 -24.60 -11.09 -17.97
CA GLU A 57 -25.89 -11.44 -18.58
C GLU A 57 -26.56 -12.70 -17.96
N THR A 58 -25.76 -13.56 -17.34
CA THR A 58 -26.31 -14.74 -16.62
C THR A 58 -26.97 -14.39 -15.29
N PHE A 59 -26.75 -13.17 -14.76
CA PHE A 59 -27.31 -12.72 -13.50
C PHE A 59 -28.79 -12.34 -13.62
N SER A 60 -29.46 -12.29 -12.47
CA SER A 60 -30.87 -11.84 -12.39
C SER A 60 -31.00 -10.38 -12.90
N ALA A 61 -32.20 -10.00 -13.38
CA ALA A 61 -32.46 -8.63 -13.84
C ALA A 61 -32.17 -7.58 -12.77
N TYR A 62 -32.41 -7.89 -11.49
CA TYR A 62 -32.09 -7.02 -10.37
C TYR A 62 -30.57 -6.79 -10.23
N ALA A 63 -29.78 -7.83 -10.24
CA ALA A 63 -28.33 -7.77 -10.16
C ALA A 63 -27.72 -7.03 -11.37
N ARG A 64 -28.27 -7.24 -12.59
CA ARG A 64 -27.84 -6.53 -13.80
C ARG A 64 -28.09 -5.02 -13.71
N ASN A 65 -29.25 -4.62 -13.20
CA ASN A 65 -29.57 -3.19 -13.02
C ASN A 65 -28.63 -2.52 -12.00
N PHE A 66 -28.19 -3.27 -10.99
CA PHE A 66 -27.26 -2.79 -9.98
C PHE A 66 -25.81 -2.70 -10.49
N LEU A 67 -25.40 -3.67 -11.31
CA LEU A 67 -24.05 -3.74 -11.89
C LEU A 67 -23.85 -2.85 -13.14
N GLY A 68 -24.95 -2.28 -13.69
CA GLY A 68 -24.95 -1.46 -14.89
C GLY A 68 -24.89 -2.29 -16.19
N ASN A 69 -25.36 -1.68 -17.28
CA ASN A 69 -25.27 -2.29 -18.61
C ASN A 69 -23.87 -2.10 -19.20
N LEU A 70 -23.08 -3.16 -19.26
CA LEU A 70 -21.81 -3.15 -19.98
C LEU A 70 -22.07 -3.02 -21.49
N GLN A 71 -21.42 -2.04 -22.10
CA GLN A 71 -21.49 -1.88 -23.56
C GLN A 71 -20.78 -3.06 -24.24
N ARG A 72 -21.38 -3.59 -25.30
CA ARG A 72 -20.73 -4.61 -26.12
C ARG A 72 -19.52 -3.97 -26.83
N PRO A 73 -18.35 -4.60 -26.79
CA PRO A 73 -17.21 -4.13 -27.58
C PRO A 73 -17.55 -4.13 -29.08
N ASP A 74 -16.92 -3.25 -29.84
CA ASP A 74 -17.07 -3.17 -31.29
C ASP A 74 -16.38 -4.36 -31.96
N VAL A 75 -17.12 -5.46 -32.06
CA VAL A 75 -16.65 -6.73 -32.62
C VAL A 75 -17.84 -7.45 -33.28
N ASP A 76 -17.59 -8.08 -34.42
CA ASP A 76 -18.65 -8.79 -35.12
C ASP A 76 -19.10 -10.02 -34.35
N LYS A 77 -18.16 -10.88 -33.96
CA LYS A 77 -18.44 -12.13 -33.26
C LYS A 77 -17.25 -12.60 -32.44
N ILE A 78 -17.52 -13.16 -31.25
CA ILE A 78 -16.52 -13.92 -30.47
C ILE A 78 -17.14 -15.26 -30.08
N THR A 79 -16.42 -16.37 -30.30
CA THR A 79 -16.82 -17.73 -29.88
C THR A 79 -15.75 -18.41 -29.06
N GLY A 80 -16.12 -19.47 -28.33
CA GLY A 80 -15.19 -20.27 -27.54
C GLY A 80 -14.77 -19.65 -26.23
N LEU A 81 -15.38 -18.54 -25.77
CA LEU A 81 -15.05 -17.93 -24.47
C LEU A 81 -15.50 -18.81 -23.31
N SER A 82 -14.60 -19.04 -22.37
CA SER A 82 -14.87 -19.51 -21.01
C SER A 82 -15.14 -18.33 -20.08
N PRO A 83 -15.58 -18.54 -18.83
CA PRO A 83 -15.54 -17.49 -17.81
C PRO A 83 -14.18 -16.82 -17.76
N VAL A 84 -14.13 -15.48 -17.68
CA VAL A 84 -12.90 -14.70 -17.83
C VAL A 84 -12.53 -14.04 -16.53
N ILE A 85 -11.25 -14.13 -16.16
CA ILE A 85 -10.67 -13.44 -15.00
C ILE A 85 -9.50 -12.60 -15.49
N SER A 86 -9.53 -11.29 -15.18
CA SER A 86 -8.41 -10.39 -15.47
C SER A 86 -7.55 -10.15 -14.24
N ILE A 87 -6.24 -10.12 -14.45
CA ILE A 87 -5.24 -9.80 -13.43
C ILE A 87 -4.42 -8.62 -13.91
N GLU A 88 -4.92 -7.42 -13.61
CA GLU A 88 -4.28 -6.15 -13.98
C GLU A 88 -3.35 -5.62 -12.90
N GLN A 89 -2.44 -4.72 -13.29
CA GLN A 89 -1.50 -4.07 -12.37
C GLN A 89 -2.12 -3.03 -11.45
N LYS A 90 -3.26 -2.44 -11.82
CA LYS A 90 -3.85 -1.35 -11.06
C LYS A 90 -4.20 -1.80 -9.64
N THR A 91 -3.50 -1.25 -8.66
CA THR A 91 -3.83 -1.41 -7.25
C THR A 91 -5.06 -0.59 -6.93
N THR A 92 -6.21 -1.24 -6.90
CA THR A 92 -7.48 -0.59 -6.55
C THR A 92 -7.71 -0.49 -5.05
N ASN A 93 -6.95 -1.24 -4.25
CA ASN A 93 -7.18 -1.32 -2.81
C ASN A 93 -6.42 -0.22 -2.06
N LYS A 94 -7.15 0.83 -1.69
CA LYS A 94 -6.67 1.96 -0.85
C LYS A 94 -6.94 1.76 0.65
N ASN A 95 -7.51 0.62 1.03
CA ASN A 95 -7.86 0.37 2.42
C ASN A 95 -6.60 0.09 3.27
N PRO A 96 -6.27 0.95 4.26
CA PRO A 96 -5.08 0.78 5.08
C PRO A 96 -5.13 -0.47 5.98
N ARG A 97 -6.30 -1.08 6.14
CA ARG A 97 -6.48 -2.32 6.89
C ARG A 97 -6.23 -3.58 6.07
N SER A 98 -6.17 -3.46 4.74
CA SER A 98 -5.89 -4.60 3.86
C SER A 98 -4.41 -4.99 3.93
N THR A 99 -4.13 -6.27 4.12
CA THR A 99 -2.78 -6.83 4.20
C THR A 99 -2.62 -7.99 3.22
N VAL A 100 -1.39 -8.43 2.97
CA VAL A 100 -1.11 -9.64 2.19
C VAL A 100 -1.92 -10.82 2.75
N GLY A 101 -1.90 -11.02 4.08
CA GLY A 101 -2.62 -12.11 4.74
C GLY A 101 -4.13 -12.08 4.54
N THR A 102 -4.75 -10.88 4.56
CA THR A 102 -6.21 -10.75 4.33
C THR A 102 -6.57 -10.89 2.85
N THR A 103 -5.71 -10.41 1.95
CA THR A 103 -5.95 -10.52 0.49
C THR A 103 -5.83 -11.96 0.00
N THR A 104 -4.96 -12.77 0.63
CA THR A 104 -4.74 -14.18 0.30
C THR A 104 -5.62 -15.14 1.10
N GLU A 105 -6.47 -14.61 1.99
CA GLU A 105 -7.31 -15.37 2.93
C GLU A 105 -6.51 -16.22 3.94
N ILE A 106 -5.19 -16.23 3.89
CA ILE A 106 -4.34 -17.00 4.82
C ILE A 106 -4.57 -16.56 6.26
N TYR A 107 -4.80 -15.24 6.47
CA TYR A 107 -5.08 -14.70 7.80
C TYR A 107 -6.37 -15.27 8.41
N ASP A 108 -7.38 -15.58 7.61
CA ASP A 108 -8.63 -16.17 8.09
C ASP A 108 -8.43 -17.61 8.57
N PHE A 109 -7.57 -18.37 7.90
CA PHE A 109 -7.14 -19.69 8.38
C PHE A 109 -6.33 -19.60 9.67
N PHE A 110 -5.45 -18.60 9.81
CA PHE A 110 -4.74 -18.37 11.07
C PHE A 110 -5.68 -18.02 12.23
N ARG A 111 -6.67 -17.18 11.98
CA ARG A 111 -7.69 -16.85 13.00
C ARG A 111 -8.43 -18.10 13.47
N LEU A 112 -8.78 -18.98 12.54
CA LEU A 112 -9.42 -20.26 12.85
C LEU A 112 -8.47 -21.19 13.61
N LEU A 113 -7.20 -21.27 13.21
CA LEU A 113 -6.17 -22.07 13.86
C LEU A 113 -5.97 -21.62 15.32
N TYR A 114 -5.82 -20.30 15.54
CA TYR A 114 -5.64 -19.77 16.89
C TYR A 114 -6.88 -19.94 17.75
N ALA A 115 -8.07 -19.77 17.21
CA ALA A 115 -9.32 -20.01 17.96
C ALA A 115 -9.50 -21.47 18.40
N ARG A 116 -8.88 -22.44 17.71
CA ARG A 116 -9.13 -23.88 17.95
C ARG A 116 -7.94 -24.61 18.59
N ALA A 117 -6.71 -24.17 18.35
CA ALA A 117 -5.51 -24.92 18.71
C ALA A 117 -4.51 -24.13 19.57
N SER A 118 -4.74 -22.83 19.87
CA SER A 118 -3.84 -22.05 20.70
C SER A 118 -3.98 -22.34 22.19
N GLU A 119 -2.94 -22.01 22.92
CA GLU A 119 -2.91 -22.01 24.38
C GLU A 119 -2.95 -20.58 24.91
N ALA A 120 -3.75 -20.32 25.93
CA ALA A 120 -3.89 -18.99 26.52
C ALA A 120 -2.89 -18.79 27.67
N PHE A 121 -2.29 -17.59 27.69
CA PHE A 121 -1.35 -17.16 28.73
C PHE A 121 -1.82 -15.83 29.31
N SER A 122 -1.58 -15.61 30.59
CA SER A 122 -1.91 -14.35 31.27
C SER A 122 -1.00 -13.21 30.77
N TYR A 123 -1.58 -12.08 30.40
CA TYR A 123 -0.81 -10.90 29.97
C TYR A 123 -0.08 -10.19 31.14
N GLU A 124 -0.39 -10.53 32.40
CA GLU A 124 0.28 -9.96 33.57
C GLU A 124 1.43 -10.84 34.07
N THR A 125 1.20 -12.16 34.15
CA THR A 125 2.16 -13.09 34.77
C THR A 125 2.89 -13.96 33.75
N GLY A 126 2.39 -14.06 32.50
CA GLY A 126 2.90 -15.02 31.53
C GLY A 126 2.58 -16.48 31.83
N GLU A 127 1.80 -16.76 32.88
CA GLU A 127 1.41 -18.11 33.25
C GLU A 127 0.37 -18.66 32.27
N LYS A 128 0.43 -19.97 32.02
CA LYS A 128 -0.57 -20.65 31.19
C LYS A 128 -1.92 -20.63 31.92
N MET A 129 -2.95 -20.20 31.19
CA MET A 129 -4.30 -20.20 31.69
C MET A 129 -4.89 -21.60 31.71
N VAL A 130 -5.67 -21.85 32.71
CA VAL A 130 -6.31 -23.14 32.93
C VAL A 130 -7.81 -22.99 33.06
N ARG A 131 -8.53 -24.03 32.74
CA ARG A 131 -9.95 -24.20 33.03
C ARG A 131 -10.14 -25.53 33.71
N TYR A 132 -11.04 -25.57 34.65
CA TYR A 132 -11.30 -26.77 35.42
C TYR A 132 -12.77 -27.18 35.34
N THR A 133 -13.01 -28.47 35.33
CA THR A 133 -14.38 -28.99 35.64
C THR A 133 -14.62 -28.93 37.12
N GLU A 134 -15.87 -28.96 37.57
CA GLU A 134 -16.22 -28.98 39.00
C GLU A 134 -15.53 -30.13 39.73
N GLU A 135 -15.47 -31.32 39.13
CA GLU A 135 -14.75 -32.48 39.68
C GLU A 135 -13.26 -32.20 39.87
N GLN A 136 -12.62 -31.62 38.86
CA GLN A 136 -11.20 -31.25 38.97
C GLN A 136 -10.94 -30.20 40.02
N ILE A 137 -11.86 -29.23 40.19
CA ILE A 137 -11.78 -28.23 41.28
C ILE A 137 -11.85 -28.88 42.63
N ILE A 138 -12.77 -29.81 42.84
CA ILE A 138 -12.91 -30.57 44.07
C ILE A 138 -11.65 -31.37 44.34
N ASP A 139 -11.11 -32.11 43.36
CA ASP A 139 -9.88 -32.88 43.49
C ASP A 139 -8.67 -32.01 43.85
N LEU A 140 -8.56 -30.82 43.24
CA LEU A 140 -7.51 -29.85 43.55
C LEU A 140 -7.65 -29.26 44.96
N ILE A 141 -8.88 -28.93 45.40
CA ILE A 141 -9.14 -28.44 46.74
C ILE A 141 -8.76 -29.51 47.78
N LEU A 142 -9.14 -30.76 47.53
CA LEU A 142 -8.78 -31.89 48.40
C LEU A 142 -7.28 -32.10 48.48
N LYS A 143 -6.60 -32.02 47.35
CA LYS A 143 -5.15 -32.19 47.27
C LYS A 143 -4.38 -31.08 48.01
N ASP A 144 -4.77 -29.82 47.81
CA ASP A 144 -4.00 -28.66 48.24
C ASP A 144 -4.39 -28.17 49.67
N TYR A 145 -5.62 -28.48 50.14
CA TYR A 145 -6.17 -27.92 51.39
C TYR A 145 -6.65 -28.99 52.39
N LEU A 146 -6.31 -30.26 52.21
CA LEU A 146 -6.71 -31.31 53.13
C LEU A 146 -6.29 -30.96 54.57
N GLY A 147 -7.26 -31.01 55.50
CA GLY A 147 -7.08 -30.67 56.91
C GLY A 147 -7.10 -29.19 57.25
N ARG A 148 -7.10 -28.28 56.27
CA ARG A 148 -7.10 -26.81 56.48
C ARG A 148 -8.50 -26.23 56.53
N LYS A 149 -8.59 -25.06 57.18
CA LYS A 149 -9.82 -24.25 57.18
C LYS A 149 -9.81 -23.32 55.97
N ILE A 150 -10.78 -23.46 55.10
CA ILE A 150 -10.93 -22.64 53.92
C ILE A 150 -12.26 -21.89 53.90
N CYS A 151 -12.28 -20.79 53.17
CA CYS A 151 -13.46 -20.05 52.85
C CYS A 151 -13.72 -20.13 51.35
N ILE A 152 -14.87 -20.60 50.96
CA ILE A 152 -15.30 -20.65 49.57
C ILE A 152 -16.02 -19.35 49.23
N LEU A 153 -15.52 -18.63 48.24
CA LEU A 153 -15.98 -17.31 47.84
C LEU A 153 -16.46 -17.30 46.41
N SER A 154 -17.41 -16.44 46.13
CA SER A 154 -17.90 -16.18 44.78
C SER A 154 -17.78 -14.70 44.44
N PRO A 155 -17.06 -14.30 43.39
CA PRO A 155 -16.88 -12.91 43.03
C PRO A 155 -18.16 -12.35 42.41
N LEU A 156 -18.58 -11.16 42.82
CA LEU A 156 -19.74 -10.44 42.32
C LEU A 156 -19.38 -9.12 41.67
N VAL A 157 -18.34 -8.45 42.17
CA VAL A 157 -17.81 -7.20 41.60
C VAL A 157 -16.30 -7.26 41.59
N LYS A 158 -15.66 -6.87 40.47
CA LYS A 158 -14.21 -6.80 40.38
C LYS A 158 -13.82 -5.45 39.79
N ASN A 159 -13.00 -4.70 40.52
CA ASN A 159 -12.38 -3.42 40.12
C ASN A 159 -13.37 -2.38 39.56
N ARG A 160 -14.54 -2.18 40.23
CA ARG A 160 -15.56 -1.21 39.75
C ARG A 160 -15.94 -0.23 40.86
N LYS A 161 -16.21 1.02 40.46
CA LYS A 161 -16.70 2.07 41.33
C LYS A 161 -18.19 1.88 41.64
N GLY A 162 -18.59 2.19 42.87
CA GLY A 162 -20.00 2.16 43.27
C GLY A 162 -20.17 2.07 44.78
N HIS A 163 -21.34 2.42 45.32
CA HIS A 163 -21.64 2.29 46.76
C HIS A 163 -22.23 0.94 47.17
N TYR A 164 -22.75 0.16 46.19
CA TYR A 164 -23.19 -1.25 46.29
C TYR A 164 -24.23 -1.60 47.38
N GLN A 165 -24.99 -0.63 47.91
CA GLN A 165 -25.98 -0.88 48.94
C GLN A 165 -27.01 -1.93 48.50
N ASP A 166 -27.60 -1.78 47.32
CA ASP A 166 -28.62 -2.70 46.80
C ASP A 166 -28.03 -4.12 46.61
N LEU A 167 -26.76 -4.25 46.25
CA LEU A 167 -26.06 -5.51 46.12
C LEU A 167 -25.98 -6.23 47.45
N PHE A 168 -25.57 -5.55 48.54
CA PHE A 168 -25.48 -6.12 49.87
C PHE A 168 -26.84 -6.54 50.41
N GLU A 169 -27.88 -5.74 50.21
CA GLU A 169 -29.25 -6.10 50.56
C GLU A 169 -29.73 -7.35 49.80
N ASN A 170 -29.41 -7.49 48.55
CA ASN A 170 -29.74 -8.65 47.74
C ASN A 170 -28.98 -9.92 48.18
N ILE A 171 -27.70 -9.79 48.57
CA ILE A 171 -26.90 -10.89 49.09
C ILE A 171 -27.50 -11.39 50.43
N GLN A 172 -27.85 -10.44 51.29
CA GLN A 172 -28.45 -10.75 52.57
C GLN A 172 -29.85 -11.44 52.46
N LYS A 173 -30.67 -10.98 51.51
CA LYS A 173 -31.97 -11.63 51.18
C LYS A 173 -31.81 -13.06 50.67
N LYS A 174 -30.69 -13.40 50.06
CA LYS A 174 -30.34 -14.77 49.62
C LYS A 174 -29.79 -15.64 50.76
N GLY A 175 -29.67 -15.11 52.01
CA GLY A 175 -29.23 -15.83 53.16
C GLY A 175 -27.70 -15.82 53.42
N TYR A 176 -26.92 -15.07 52.70
CA TYR A 176 -25.48 -14.93 52.95
C TYR A 176 -25.22 -13.80 53.94
N LEU A 177 -24.40 -14.09 54.96
CA LEU A 177 -24.13 -13.16 56.07
C LEU A 177 -22.80 -12.42 55.90
N TYR A 178 -21.86 -12.94 55.12
CA TYR A 178 -20.50 -12.41 55.03
C TYR A 178 -20.13 -12.14 53.59
N VAL A 179 -19.36 -11.06 53.41
CA VAL A 179 -18.69 -10.69 52.14
C VAL A 179 -17.22 -10.45 52.40
N ARG A 180 -16.40 -10.63 51.41
CA ARG A 180 -15.03 -10.15 51.38
C ARG A 180 -14.99 -8.92 50.48
N VAL A 181 -14.61 -7.77 51.08
CA VAL A 181 -14.51 -6.49 50.34
C VAL A 181 -13.06 -6.04 50.40
N ASP A 182 -12.48 -5.77 49.24
CA ASP A 182 -11.10 -5.30 49.11
C ASP A 182 -10.08 -6.14 49.91
N GLY A 183 -10.31 -7.44 49.96
CA GLY A 183 -9.44 -8.38 50.63
C GLY A 183 -9.83 -8.68 52.10
N GLN A 184 -10.78 -7.98 52.70
CA GLN A 184 -11.19 -8.17 54.09
C GLN A 184 -12.57 -8.79 54.23
N ILE A 185 -12.68 -9.87 55.00
CA ILE A 185 -13.97 -10.53 55.24
C ILE A 185 -14.71 -9.77 56.35
N GLN A 186 -15.94 -9.35 56.08
CA GLN A 186 -16.79 -8.58 56.97
C GLN A 186 -18.22 -9.04 56.93
N GLU A 187 -18.98 -8.84 58.00
CA GLU A 187 -20.40 -9.14 58.09
C GLU A 187 -21.23 -8.08 57.36
N ILE A 188 -22.26 -8.49 56.65
CA ILE A 188 -23.18 -7.58 56.00
C ILE A 188 -24.13 -6.99 57.04
N ILE A 189 -23.97 -5.70 57.27
CA ILE A 189 -24.86 -4.96 58.19
C ILE A 189 -25.92 -4.20 57.39
N PRO A 190 -27.14 -4.00 57.92
CA PRO A 190 -28.20 -3.24 57.27
C PRO A 190 -27.72 -1.82 56.92
N GLY A 191 -27.92 -1.43 55.65
CA GLY A 191 -27.49 -0.12 55.16
C GLY A 191 -26.02 -0.01 54.78
N MET A 192 -25.27 -1.11 54.73
CA MET A 192 -23.85 -1.15 54.33
C MET A 192 -23.62 -0.48 52.98
N LYS A 193 -22.63 0.46 52.90
CA LYS A 193 -22.21 1.20 51.70
C LYS A 193 -20.72 1.26 51.61
N LEU A 194 -20.21 1.28 50.39
CA LEU A 194 -18.79 1.51 50.07
C LEU A 194 -18.57 2.90 49.46
N ASP A 195 -17.31 3.33 49.42
CA ASP A 195 -16.94 4.61 48.79
C ASP A 195 -17.23 4.61 47.29
N ARG A 196 -18.15 5.47 46.86
CA ARG A 196 -18.60 5.57 45.48
C ARG A 196 -17.47 5.88 44.46
N TYR A 197 -16.41 6.50 44.90
CA TYR A 197 -15.35 7.02 44.01
C TYR A 197 -14.16 6.08 43.91
N ARG A 198 -14.09 5.04 44.74
CA ARG A 198 -13.05 4.01 44.71
C ARG A 198 -13.51 2.77 43.96
N ASN A 199 -12.55 2.06 43.40
CA ASN A 199 -12.79 0.75 42.81
C ASN A 199 -12.82 -0.27 43.95
N HIS A 200 -13.78 -1.18 43.90
CA HIS A 200 -13.96 -2.23 44.90
C HIS A 200 -13.99 -3.62 44.27
N ASP A 201 -13.46 -4.59 45.01
CA ASP A 201 -13.62 -6.02 44.75
C ASP A 201 -14.55 -6.58 45.85
N ILE A 202 -15.65 -7.22 45.42
CA ILE A 202 -16.65 -7.75 46.32
C ILE A 202 -16.89 -9.23 46.00
N GLU A 203 -16.58 -10.11 46.95
CA GLU A 203 -16.87 -11.54 46.88
C GLU A 203 -17.81 -11.94 48.01
N VAL A 204 -18.83 -12.75 47.69
CA VAL A 204 -19.73 -13.32 48.70
C VAL A 204 -19.12 -14.58 49.28
N VAL A 205 -19.18 -14.72 50.59
CA VAL A 205 -18.77 -15.94 51.34
C VAL A 205 -19.90 -16.97 51.21
N ILE A 206 -19.64 -18.04 50.49
CA ILE A 206 -20.60 -19.12 50.28
C ILE A 206 -20.56 -20.06 51.47
N ASP A 207 -19.36 -20.50 51.83
CA ASP A 207 -19.18 -21.40 52.97
C ASP A 207 -17.82 -21.26 53.63
N ARG A 208 -17.72 -21.63 54.92
CA ARG A 208 -16.49 -21.75 55.69
C ARG A 208 -16.41 -23.17 56.25
N LEU A 209 -15.49 -23.96 55.77
CA LEU A 209 -15.38 -25.36 56.11
C LEU A 209 -13.92 -25.80 56.33
N LYS A 210 -13.78 -26.91 57.04
CA LYS A 210 -12.50 -27.62 57.12
C LYS A 210 -12.54 -28.78 56.17
N VAL A 211 -11.58 -28.83 55.22
CA VAL A 211 -11.54 -29.89 54.22
C VAL A 211 -11.17 -31.21 54.89
N GLN A 212 -12.02 -32.23 54.80
CA GLN A 212 -11.82 -33.48 55.55
C GLN A 212 -11.58 -34.67 54.62
N ASP A 213 -12.48 -34.99 53.68
CA ASP A 213 -12.39 -36.18 52.86
C ASP A 213 -13.04 -36.00 51.48
N LYS A 214 -12.83 -36.99 50.63
CA LYS A 214 -13.25 -37.02 49.24
C LYS A 214 -14.79 -37.08 49.04
N ASP A 215 -15.50 -37.62 50.01
CA ASP A 215 -16.97 -37.76 50.01
C ASP A 215 -17.70 -36.63 50.76
N ASP A 216 -17.04 -35.50 51.05
CA ASP A 216 -17.65 -34.38 51.75
C ASP A 216 -18.73 -33.71 50.84
N LYS A 217 -19.98 -34.17 51.05
CA LYS A 217 -21.16 -33.62 50.34
C LYS A 217 -21.30 -32.11 50.50
N ARG A 218 -20.82 -31.56 51.62
CA ARG A 218 -20.85 -30.13 51.92
C ARG A 218 -19.88 -29.38 51.04
N LEU A 219 -18.65 -29.89 50.83
CA LEU A 219 -17.67 -29.32 49.94
C LEU A 219 -18.21 -29.30 48.50
N ILE A 220 -18.73 -30.42 48.00
CA ILE A 220 -19.28 -30.55 46.65
C ILE A 220 -20.41 -29.54 46.42
N GLN A 221 -21.35 -29.44 47.40
CA GLN A 221 -22.49 -28.51 47.32
C GLN A 221 -22.05 -27.05 47.41
N SER A 222 -21.05 -26.73 48.21
CA SER A 222 -20.50 -25.38 48.33
C SER A 222 -19.75 -24.92 47.08
N VAL A 223 -18.97 -25.83 46.44
CA VAL A 223 -18.30 -25.57 45.17
C VAL A 223 -19.34 -25.33 44.08
N ALA A 224 -20.35 -26.20 43.94
CA ALA A 224 -21.41 -26.04 42.94
C ALA A 224 -22.17 -24.72 43.13
N THR A 225 -22.48 -24.37 44.41
CA THR A 225 -23.16 -23.10 44.73
C THR A 225 -22.29 -21.88 44.39
N ALA A 226 -20.97 -21.92 44.74
CA ALA A 226 -20.06 -20.86 44.44
C ALA A 226 -19.89 -20.63 42.92
N MET A 227 -19.74 -21.71 42.18
CA MET A 227 -19.64 -21.67 40.71
C MET A 227 -20.90 -21.11 40.05
N LYS A 228 -22.08 -21.46 40.59
CA LYS A 228 -23.35 -20.94 40.08
C LYS A 228 -23.53 -19.45 40.41
N GLN A 229 -23.15 -18.96 41.57
CA GLN A 229 -23.28 -17.56 41.94
C GLN A 229 -22.23 -16.67 41.27
N GLY A 230 -21.04 -17.19 41.00
CA GLY A 230 -19.94 -16.48 40.34
C GLY A 230 -19.84 -16.69 38.83
N ASP A 231 -20.92 -17.19 38.20
CA ASP A 231 -20.98 -17.42 36.75
C ASP A 231 -19.78 -18.25 36.21
N GLY A 232 -19.51 -19.36 36.95
CA GLY A 232 -18.41 -20.26 36.61
C GLY A 232 -17.06 -19.89 37.21
N LEU A 233 -17.00 -18.89 38.07
CA LEU A 233 -15.79 -18.44 38.78
C LEU A 233 -16.00 -18.55 40.29
N MET A 234 -15.01 -19.12 40.98
CA MET A 234 -14.96 -19.16 42.43
C MET A 234 -13.53 -18.93 42.98
N LEU A 235 -13.42 -18.62 44.25
CA LEU A 235 -12.17 -18.47 44.95
C LEU A 235 -12.15 -19.34 46.19
N VAL A 236 -10.99 -19.85 46.48
CA VAL A 236 -10.69 -20.48 47.80
C VAL A 236 -9.71 -19.58 48.56
N TYR A 237 -10.14 -19.13 49.69
CA TYR A 237 -9.32 -18.37 50.61
C TYR A 237 -8.87 -19.28 51.77
N ASP A 238 -7.58 -19.47 51.88
CA ASP A 238 -6.99 -20.24 53.00
C ASP A 238 -6.91 -19.33 54.23
N MET A 239 -7.65 -19.70 55.27
CA MET A 239 -7.74 -18.90 56.51
C MET A 239 -6.46 -18.95 57.35
N GLU A 240 -5.52 -19.87 57.06
CA GLU A 240 -4.25 -20.00 57.81
C GLU A 240 -3.12 -19.22 57.14
N THR A 241 -3.10 -19.20 55.78
CA THR A 241 -2.02 -18.54 55.03
C THR A 241 -2.44 -17.23 54.41
N GLU A 242 -3.71 -16.84 54.53
CA GLU A 242 -4.33 -15.64 53.95
C GLU A 242 -4.22 -15.57 52.42
N LYS A 243 -3.92 -16.68 51.76
CA LYS A 243 -3.78 -16.75 50.29
C LYS A 243 -5.10 -17.06 49.61
N VAL A 244 -5.26 -16.44 48.45
CA VAL A 244 -6.43 -16.68 47.59
C VAL A 244 -5.98 -17.43 46.35
N ARG A 245 -6.78 -18.44 45.99
CA ARG A 245 -6.61 -19.12 44.71
C ARG A 245 -7.91 -19.14 43.94
N TYR A 246 -7.83 -18.83 42.64
CA TYR A 246 -8.97 -18.77 41.78
C TYR A 246 -9.19 -20.10 41.04
N TYR A 247 -10.46 -20.46 40.83
CA TYR A 247 -10.90 -21.61 40.06
C TYR A 247 -12.02 -21.20 39.13
N SER A 248 -11.96 -21.62 37.85
CA SER A 248 -12.93 -21.22 36.85
C SER A 248 -13.19 -22.32 35.83
N LYS A 249 -14.42 -22.35 35.33
CA LYS A 249 -14.78 -23.10 34.12
C LYS A 249 -14.33 -22.41 32.84
N GLN A 250 -14.01 -21.13 32.90
CA GLN A 250 -13.43 -20.35 31.80
C GLN A 250 -11.91 -20.34 31.89
N LEU A 251 -11.23 -19.96 30.82
CA LEU A 251 -9.78 -19.77 30.82
C LEU A 251 -9.38 -18.67 31.79
N MET A 252 -8.56 -19.00 32.75
CA MET A 252 -8.19 -18.07 33.81
C MET A 252 -6.77 -18.30 34.33
N CYS A 253 -6.11 -17.21 34.70
CA CYS A 253 -4.86 -17.25 35.46
C CYS A 253 -5.14 -17.66 36.91
N PRO A 254 -4.55 -18.76 37.40
CA PRO A 254 -4.79 -19.22 38.79
C PRO A 254 -4.32 -18.25 39.87
N THR A 255 -3.30 -17.43 39.53
CA THR A 255 -2.65 -16.49 40.47
C THR A 255 -3.39 -15.15 40.58
N THR A 256 -3.77 -14.56 39.41
CA THR A 256 -4.36 -13.21 39.38
C THR A 256 -5.88 -13.20 39.19
N GLY A 257 -6.47 -14.33 38.81
CA GLY A 257 -7.90 -14.42 38.53
C GLY A 257 -8.34 -13.66 37.28
N ILE A 258 -7.39 -13.23 36.43
CA ILE A 258 -7.70 -12.69 35.09
C ILE A 258 -8.30 -13.83 34.27
N SER A 259 -9.47 -13.59 33.71
CA SER A 259 -10.17 -14.56 32.88
C SER A 259 -10.32 -14.07 31.43
N TYR A 260 -10.10 -14.98 30.49
CA TYR A 260 -10.37 -14.75 29.05
C TYR A 260 -11.65 -15.48 28.67
N ARG A 261 -12.33 -14.92 27.68
CA ARG A 261 -13.43 -15.60 27.02
C ARG A 261 -12.91 -16.80 26.24
N GLU A 262 -13.79 -17.75 25.92
CA GLU A 262 -13.43 -18.81 25.00
C GLU A 262 -13.08 -18.17 23.63
N PRO A 263 -11.89 -18.49 23.08
CA PRO A 263 -11.41 -17.79 21.88
C PRO A 263 -12.25 -18.14 20.65
N ALA A 264 -12.70 -17.11 19.95
CA ALA A 264 -13.41 -17.22 18.70
C ALA A 264 -12.62 -16.55 17.56
N PRO A 265 -12.82 -16.91 16.29
CA PRO A 265 -12.04 -16.35 15.18
C PRO A 265 -12.09 -14.82 15.09
N HIS A 266 -13.15 -14.17 15.57
CA HIS A 266 -13.27 -12.71 15.56
C HIS A 266 -12.38 -12.02 16.60
N ASP A 267 -11.96 -12.72 17.66
CA ASP A 267 -11.04 -12.18 18.69
C ASP A 267 -9.62 -12.02 18.13
N PHE A 268 -9.27 -12.76 17.09
CA PHE A 268 -8.01 -12.65 16.38
C PHE A 268 -8.07 -11.76 15.13
N SER A 269 -9.14 -10.99 14.94
CA SER A 269 -9.31 -10.10 13.80
C SER A 269 -9.07 -8.66 14.21
N PHE A 270 -8.07 -8.03 13.59
CA PHE A 270 -7.82 -6.59 13.76
C PHE A 270 -8.89 -5.72 13.07
N ASN A 271 -9.81 -6.30 12.32
CA ASN A 271 -10.98 -5.63 11.73
C ASN A 271 -12.25 -5.77 12.60
N SER A 272 -12.19 -6.62 13.63
CA SER A 272 -13.29 -6.82 14.60
C SER A 272 -13.07 -5.95 15.84
N PRO A 273 -14.10 -5.31 16.38
CA PRO A 273 -14.00 -4.55 17.63
C PRO A 273 -13.52 -5.38 18.82
N GLN A 274 -13.77 -6.70 18.82
CA GLN A 274 -13.37 -7.62 19.89
C GLN A 274 -11.88 -7.93 19.86
N GLY A 275 -11.29 -8.04 18.65
CA GLY A 275 -9.87 -8.40 18.48
C GLY A 275 -8.95 -7.21 18.31
N ALA A 276 -9.46 -6.09 17.81
CA ALA A 276 -8.64 -4.92 17.49
C ALA A 276 -8.06 -4.25 18.74
N CYS A 277 -6.82 -3.76 18.64
CA CYS A 277 -6.25 -2.86 19.65
C CYS A 277 -7.15 -1.65 19.86
N PRO A 278 -7.57 -1.31 21.08
CA PRO A 278 -8.52 -0.24 21.35
C PRO A 278 -7.97 1.14 20.95
N ARG A 279 -6.66 1.37 21.05
CA ARG A 279 -6.02 2.65 20.74
C ARG A 279 -5.92 2.91 19.23
N CYS A 280 -5.35 1.98 18.47
CA CYS A 280 -5.18 2.16 17.01
C CYS A 280 -6.33 1.58 16.19
N LYS A 281 -7.34 0.99 16.82
CA LYS A 281 -8.51 0.36 16.16
C LYS A 281 -8.10 -0.61 15.05
N GLY A 282 -7.03 -1.37 15.27
CA GLY A 282 -6.54 -2.40 14.35
C GLY A 282 -5.61 -1.89 13.24
N LEU A 283 -5.22 -0.61 13.23
CA LEU A 283 -4.30 -0.09 12.22
C LEU A 283 -2.83 -0.46 12.49
N GLY A 284 -2.44 -0.61 13.78
CA GLY A 284 -1.07 -0.87 14.20
C GLY A 284 -0.22 0.38 14.37
N TYR A 285 -0.68 1.51 13.87
CA TYR A 285 -0.03 2.81 13.97
C TYR A 285 -1.04 3.89 14.40
N VAL A 286 -0.52 4.98 14.90
CA VAL A 286 -1.29 6.17 15.30
C VAL A 286 -0.70 7.40 14.62
N SER A 287 -1.55 8.40 14.36
CA SER A 287 -1.08 9.70 13.91
C SER A 287 -0.54 10.46 15.13
N VAL A 288 0.68 10.90 15.07
CA VAL A 288 1.33 11.74 16.08
C VAL A 288 1.80 13.04 15.44
N ILE A 289 1.88 14.08 16.23
CA ILE A 289 2.39 15.36 15.76
C ILE A 289 3.92 15.28 15.60
N ASP A 290 4.41 15.74 14.48
CA ASP A 290 5.84 15.79 14.17
C ASP A 290 6.40 17.16 14.59
N GLU A 291 7.17 17.18 15.68
CA GLU A 291 7.77 18.41 16.20
C GLU A 291 8.58 19.16 15.14
N ASN A 292 9.33 18.45 14.30
CA ASN A 292 10.14 19.07 13.24
C ASN A 292 9.30 19.71 12.13
N LYS A 293 8.06 19.26 11.94
CA LYS A 293 7.13 19.87 11.00
C LYS A 293 6.37 21.03 11.63
N VAL A 294 6.15 21.00 12.93
CA VAL A 294 5.54 22.10 13.69
C VAL A 294 6.52 23.25 13.84
N PHE A 295 7.80 22.94 14.13
CA PHE A 295 8.90 23.91 14.30
C PHE A 295 10.01 23.67 13.25
N PRO A 296 9.77 23.94 11.97
CA PRO A 296 10.72 23.59 10.90
C PRO A 296 11.98 24.44 10.89
N ASP A 297 11.92 25.66 11.43
CA ASP A 297 13.04 26.58 11.54
C ASP A 297 13.07 27.17 12.96
N LYS A 298 13.89 26.58 13.81
CA LYS A 298 14.02 27.01 15.21
C LYS A 298 14.78 28.35 15.37
N SER A 299 15.34 28.90 14.31
CA SER A 299 15.92 30.25 14.34
C SER A 299 14.87 31.38 14.37
N LEU A 300 13.63 31.05 13.97
CA LEU A 300 12.51 31.97 13.99
C LEU A 300 11.83 32.00 15.37
N SER A 301 11.30 33.18 15.73
CA SER A 301 10.44 33.30 16.90
C SER A 301 8.97 32.98 16.57
N VAL A 302 8.13 32.81 17.58
CA VAL A 302 6.68 32.62 17.39
C VAL A 302 6.08 33.80 16.63
N LYS A 303 6.51 35.03 16.95
CA LYS A 303 6.07 36.26 16.27
C LYS A 303 6.41 36.27 14.78
N GLN A 304 7.56 35.72 14.41
CA GLN A 304 8.01 35.62 13.02
C GLN A 304 7.38 34.47 12.24
N GLY A 305 6.66 33.56 12.92
CA GLY A 305 6.01 32.40 12.30
C GLY A 305 6.77 31.09 12.49
N GLY A 306 7.59 30.97 13.52
CA GLY A 306 8.32 29.75 13.85
C GLY A 306 7.44 28.52 14.12
N ILE A 307 6.14 28.74 14.46
CA ILE A 307 5.11 27.70 14.57
C ILE A 307 4.40 27.59 13.22
N ALA A 308 4.83 26.68 12.37
CA ALA A 308 4.34 26.54 11.01
C ALA A 308 2.81 26.36 10.87
N PRO A 309 2.10 25.59 11.72
CA PRO A 309 0.64 25.46 11.69
C PRO A 309 -0.10 26.77 11.90
N LEU A 310 0.45 27.70 12.65
CA LEU A 310 -0.20 28.95 13.03
C LEU A 310 0.24 30.14 12.15
N GLY A 311 1.43 30.06 11.56
CA GLY A 311 2.06 31.16 10.82
C GLY A 311 2.47 32.31 11.74
N LYS A 312 2.56 33.54 11.19
CA LYS A 312 2.93 34.73 11.95
C LYS A 312 1.90 35.05 13.05
N ALA A 313 2.40 35.47 14.20
CA ALA A 313 1.55 35.83 15.35
C ALA A 313 0.56 36.93 14.99
N ARG A 314 -0.66 36.75 15.46
CA ARG A 314 -1.79 37.69 15.30
C ARG A 314 -2.57 37.73 16.62
N SER A 315 -3.42 38.73 16.77
CA SER A 315 -4.31 38.82 17.93
C SER A 315 -5.39 37.74 17.86
N ALA A 316 -5.08 36.59 18.47
CA ALA A 316 -5.95 35.42 18.59
C ALA A 316 -5.66 34.68 19.88
N MET A 317 -6.67 34.07 20.48
CA MET A 317 -6.61 33.39 21.77
C MET A 317 -5.49 32.35 21.87
N ILE A 318 -5.24 31.62 20.80
CA ILE A 318 -4.19 30.59 20.77
C ILE A 318 -2.79 31.20 20.98
N PHE A 319 -2.51 32.38 20.43
CA PHE A 319 -1.24 33.05 20.64
C PHE A 319 -1.10 33.61 22.05
N TRP A 320 -2.19 34.06 22.68
CA TRP A 320 -2.20 34.49 24.06
C TRP A 320 -1.95 33.32 25.03
N GLN A 321 -2.52 32.15 24.72
CA GLN A 321 -2.25 30.92 25.47
C GLN A 321 -0.79 30.48 25.32
N ILE A 322 -0.23 30.52 24.11
CA ILE A 322 1.18 30.21 23.86
C ILE A 322 2.10 31.21 24.58
N GLU A 323 1.76 32.49 24.57
CA GLU A 323 2.49 33.52 25.31
C GLU A 323 2.49 33.22 26.81
N ALA A 324 1.36 32.85 27.38
CA ALA A 324 1.28 32.48 28.78
C ALA A 324 2.07 31.19 29.13
N VAL A 325 2.21 30.24 28.17
CA VAL A 325 3.11 29.08 28.34
C VAL A 325 4.56 29.54 28.32
N LEU A 326 4.96 30.39 27.36
CA LEU A 326 6.32 30.89 27.26
C LEU A 326 6.72 31.72 28.48
N ASP A 327 5.84 32.58 28.99
CA ASP A 327 6.07 33.38 30.21
C ASP A 327 6.40 32.53 31.42
N LYS A 328 5.80 31.36 31.59
CA LYS A 328 6.09 30.37 32.62
C LYS A 328 7.58 29.95 32.64
N TYR A 329 8.22 29.94 31.46
CA TYR A 329 9.62 29.59 31.26
C TYR A 329 10.54 30.81 31.07
N GLY A 330 10.03 32.02 31.27
CA GLY A 330 10.79 33.27 31.15
C GLY A 330 11.08 33.65 29.67
N CYS A 331 10.32 33.12 28.73
CA CYS A 331 10.42 33.40 27.30
C CYS A 331 9.27 34.28 26.82
N THR A 332 9.44 34.92 25.65
CA THR A 332 8.41 35.76 25.01
C THR A 332 8.11 35.28 23.59
N LEU A 333 7.05 35.79 22.99
CA LEU A 333 6.76 35.52 21.56
C LEU A 333 7.87 35.97 20.59
N GLU A 334 8.82 36.82 21.04
CA GLU A 334 9.94 37.28 20.24
C GLU A 334 11.21 36.42 20.40
N THR A 335 11.24 35.55 21.43
CA THR A 335 12.36 34.65 21.68
C THR A 335 12.48 33.63 20.53
N PRO A 336 13.68 33.46 19.92
CA PRO A 336 13.91 32.39 18.94
C PRO A 336 13.60 31.00 19.53
N LEU A 337 12.95 30.13 18.77
CA LEU A 337 12.57 28.80 19.26
C LEU A 337 13.77 27.93 19.65
N SER A 338 14.95 28.24 19.13
CA SER A 338 16.22 27.58 19.54
C SER A 338 16.65 27.91 20.97
N GLU A 339 16.19 29.02 21.54
CA GLU A 339 16.48 29.47 22.91
C GLU A 339 15.36 29.08 23.88
N VAL A 340 14.24 28.64 23.38
CA VAL A 340 13.11 28.18 24.20
C VAL A 340 13.38 26.77 24.75
N PRO A 341 13.24 26.54 26.06
CA PRO A 341 13.42 25.21 26.65
C PRO A 341 12.53 24.15 25.96
N HIS A 342 13.04 22.92 25.84
CA HIS A 342 12.33 21.83 25.18
C HIS A 342 11.00 21.51 25.86
N GLU A 343 10.96 21.61 27.21
CA GLU A 343 9.75 21.42 28.00
C GLU A 343 8.65 22.41 27.63
N ALA A 344 8.99 23.66 27.35
CA ALA A 344 8.06 24.67 26.89
C ALA A 344 7.51 24.38 25.49
N LEU A 345 8.39 23.91 24.55
CA LEU A 345 7.98 23.48 23.22
C LEU A 345 7.05 22.27 23.30
N GLN A 346 7.30 21.35 24.21
CA GLN A 346 6.47 20.18 24.44
C GLN A 346 5.12 20.57 25.05
N GLU A 347 5.09 21.51 26.03
CA GLU A 347 3.84 22.04 26.59
C GLU A 347 3.01 22.82 25.55
N ILE A 348 3.64 23.45 24.58
CA ILE A 348 2.95 24.06 23.42
C ILE A 348 2.27 23.00 22.54
N ILE A 349 2.88 21.84 22.36
CA ILE A 349 2.29 20.74 21.56
C ILE A 349 1.23 19.99 22.35
N ASP A 350 1.55 19.54 23.57
CA ASP A 350 0.74 18.61 24.37
C ASP A 350 -0.37 19.31 25.18
N GLY A 351 -0.20 20.60 25.45
CA GLY A 351 -1.08 21.39 26.30
C GLY A 351 -0.62 21.49 27.76
N SER A 352 -1.23 22.38 28.53
CA SER A 352 -0.91 22.60 29.94
C SER A 352 -1.91 21.89 30.83
N SER A 353 -1.43 21.19 31.86
CA SER A 353 -2.26 20.61 32.91
C SER A 353 -2.86 21.68 33.85
N GLU A 354 -2.26 22.85 33.87
CA GLU A 354 -2.65 23.98 34.75
C GLU A 354 -3.46 25.01 33.96
N ARG A 355 -4.29 25.78 34.64
CA ARG A 355 -4.95 26.94 34.05
C ARG A 355 -3.92 28.06 33.88
N LEU A 356 -3.72 28.49 32.66
CA LEU A 356 -2.80 29.57 32.32
C LEU A 356 -3.44 30.92 32.63
N ARG A 357 -2.67 31.80 33.27
CA ARG A 357 -3.07 33.21 33.48
C ARG A 357 -2.77 34.00 32.19
N ILE A 358 -3.78 34.52 31.59
CA ILE A 358 -3.67 35.45 30.46
C ILE A 358 -3.86 36.88 30.99
N SER A 359 -2.83 37.72 30.88
CA SER A 359 -2.87 39.07 31.40
C SER A 359 -3.85 39.97 30.62
N ALA A 360 -4.44 40.91 31.31
CA ALA A 360 -5.38 41.91 30.76
C ALA A 360 -4.77 42.70 29.60
N ASP A 361 -3.47 43.01 29.67
CA ASP A 361 -2.74 43.76 28.64
C ASP A 361 -2.63 43.01 27.33
N VAL A 362 -2.36 41.69 27.39
CA VAL A 362 -2.25 40.83 26.21
C VAL A 362 -3.59 40.57 25.57
N ALA A 363 -4.64 40.36 26.36
CA ALA A 363 -6.01 40.09 25.89
C ALA A 363 -6.79 41.37 25.55
N LYS A 364 -6.26 42.55 25.87
CA LYS A 364 -6.93 43.85 25.77
C LYS A 364 -8.28 43.85 26.49
N THR A 365 -8.29 43.30 27.71
CA THR A 365 -9.46 43.19 28.58
C THR A 365 -9.24 44.03 29.85
N THR A 366 -10.28 44.18 30.68
CA THR A 366 -10.18 44.95 31.93
C THR A 366 -9.59 44.16 33.09
N ASN A 367 -9.62 42.80 33.02
CA ASN A 367 -9.11 41.90 34.09
C ASN A 367 -8.39 40.72 33.48
N ASP A 368 -7.42 40.17 34.23
CA ASP A 368 -6.79 38.90 33.92
C ASP A 368 -7.82 37.77 34.00
N TYR A 369 -7.65 36.78 33.15
CA TYR A 369 -8.48 35.57 33.21
C TYR A 369 -7.67 34.31 33.08
N PHE A 370 -8.23 33.20 33.56
CA PHE A 370 -7.58 31.88 33.52
C PHE A 370 -8.20 31.03 32.42
N ALA A 371 -7.39 30.55 31.50
CA ALA A 371 -7.80 29.67 30.42
C ALA A 371 -7.05 28.31 30.48
N SER A 372 -7.73 27.27 30.07
CA SER A 372 -7.08 25.97 29.80
C SER A 372 -6.46 25.97 28.42
N TYR A 373 -5.29 25.37 28.27
CA TYR A 373 -4.62 25.18 26.98
C TYR A 373 -4.49 23.70 26.65
N ASP A 374 -5.25 23.26 25.66
CA ASP A 374 -5.32 21.84 25.27
C ASP A 374 -4.17 21.40 24.35
N GLY A 375 -3.30 22.33 23.93
CA GLY A 375 -2.16 22.05 23.06
C GLY A 375 -2.48 22.10 21.56
N LEU A 376 -1.44 22.40 20.78
CA LEU A 376 -1.50 22.38 19.32
C LEU A 376 -1.81 20.98 18.75
N GLY A 377 -1.35 19.95 19.44
CA GLY A 377 -1.57 18.56 19.06
C GLY A 377 -3.07 18.22 18.99
N LYS A 378 -3.83 18.64 20.00
CA LYS A 378 -5.28 18.45 20.01
C LYS A 378 -5.97 19.30 18.93
N TYR A 379 -5.53 20.54 18.74
CA TYR A 379 -6.04 21.41 17.68
C TYR A 379 -5.84 20.79 16.29
N ILE A 380 -4.63 20.29 15.98
CA ILE A 380 -4.33 19.63 14.71
C ILE A 380 -5.11 18.34 14.56
N SER A 381 -5.22 17.53 15.62
CA SER A 381 -5.99 16.26 15.61
C SER A 381 -7.47 16.47 15.32
N GLN A 382 -8.09 17.52 15.88
CA GLN A 382 -9.48 17.88 15.59
C GLN A 382 -9.69 18.21 14.10
N MET A 383 -8.69 18.82 13.45
CA MET A 383 -8.76 19.10 12.01
C MET A 383 -8.59 17.86 11.13
N GLN A 384 -8.15 16.72 11.70
CA GLN A 384 -8.09 15.43 11.01
C GLN A 384 -9.41 14.65 11.04
N ASP A 385 -10.36 15.04 11.88
CA ASP A 385 -11.64 14.34 12.01
C ASP A 385 -12.41 14.29 10.68
N ALA A 386 -13.14 13.18 10.49
CA ALA A 386 -13.88 12.92 9.26
C ALA A 386 -14.99 13.95 8.96
N GLU A 387 -15.44 14.67 9.99
CA GLU A 387 -16.46 15.72 9.87
C GLU A 387 -15.89 17.05 9.33
N MET A 388 -14.56 17.20 9.33
CA MET A 388 -13.91 18.42 8.86
C MET A 388 -13.76 18.42 7.33
N SER A 389 -13.60 19.63 6.76
CA SER A 389 -13.40 19.77 5.32
C SER A 389 -12.13 19.05 4.83
N ALA A 390 -12.14 18.53 3.60
CA ALA A 390 -10.97 17.88 2.99
C ALA A 390 -9.72 18.78 2.97
N SER A 391 -9.89 20.10 2.94
CA SER A 391 -8.78 21.06 3.04
C SER A 391 -8.17 21.09 4.42
N ALA A 392 -9.01 21.04 5.48
CA ALA A 392 -8.55 21.00 6.86
C ALA A 392 -7.82 19.70 7.17
N GLN A 393 -8.36 18.57 6.74
CA GLN A 393 -7.72 17.27 6.90
C GLN A 393 -6.34 17.25 6.22
N LYS A 394 -6.27 17.70 4.97
CA LYS A 394 -5.00 17.74 4.23
C LYS A 394 -3.99 18.71 4.84
N TRP A 395 -4.47 19.81 5.42
CA TRP A 395 -3.61 20.74 6.16
C TRP A 395 -3.05 20.09 7.42
N ALA A 396 -3.87 19.40 8.21
CA ALA A 396 -3.45 18.73 9.44
C ALA A 396 -2.47 17.56 9.19
N GLU A 397 -2.67 16.83 8.07
CA GLU A 397 -1.75 15.76 7.63
C GLU A 397 -0.31 16.25 7.42
N GLN A 398 -0.13 17.53 7.05
CA GLN A 398 1.22 18.08 6.82
C GLN A 398 2.06 18.13 8.09
N PHE A 399 1.44 18.26 9.26
CA PHE A 399 2.10 18.42 10.56
C PHE A 399 2.14 17.13 11.39
N SER A 400 1.63 16.06 10.83
CA SER A 400 1.56 14.76 11.49
C SER A 400 2.53 13.78 10.83
N CYS A 401 2.91 12.76 11.58
CA CYS A 401 3.57 11.57 11.09
C CYS A 401 2.92 10.32 11.66
N THR A 402 3.11 9.20 11.00
CA THR A 402 2.67 7.90 11.50
C THR A 402 3.72 7.33 12.43
N ALA A 403 3.34 7.01 13.65
CA ALA A 403 4.17 6.29 14.62
C ALA A 403 3.55 4.94 14.95
N GLU A 404 4.37 4.01 15.37
CA GLU A 404 3.92 2.71 15.86
C GLU A 404 3.02 2.91 17.08
N CYS A 405 1.92 2.15 17.15
CA CYS A 405 0.99 2.26 18.26
C CYS A 405 1.68 1.84 19.57
N PRO A 406 1.75 2.70 20.60
CA PRO A 406 2.47 2.39 21.83
C PRO A 406 1.80 1.32 22.69
N GLU A 407 0.55 0.95 22.41
CA GLU A 407 -0.17 -0.09 23.14
C GLU A 407 0.03 -1.48 22.51
N CYS A 408 -0.08 -1.61 21.21
CA CYS A 408 0.04 -2.92 20.53
C CYS A 408 1.39 -3.10 19.82
N HIS A 409 2.29 -2.12 19.82
CA HIS A 409 3.60 -2.18 19.16
C HIS A 409 3.51 -2.74 17.73
N GLY A 410 2.61 -2.14 16.93
CA GLY A 410 2.39 -2.53 15.53
C GLY A 410 1.64 -3.86 15.32
N GLN A 411 1.28 -4.58 16.39
CA GLN A 411 0.66 -5.92 16.30
C GLN A 411 -0.85 -5.88 16.00
N ARG A 412 -1.48 -4.71 16.02
CA ARG A 412 -2.88 -4.44 15.62
C ARG A 412 -3.96 -5.04 16.51
N LEU A 413 -3.66 -6.05 17.30
CA LEU A 413 -4.61 -6.77 18.16
C LEU A 413 -4.57 -6.25 19.61
N ASN A 414 -5.60 -6.57 20.37
CA ASN A 414 -5.67 -6.29 21.78
C ASN A 414 -4.72 -7.20 22.60
N ARG A 415 -4.50 -6.88 23.87
CA ARG A 415 -3.56 -7.60 24.74
C ARG A 415 -3.95 -9.05 24.95
N GLU A 416 -5.24 -9.36 25.13
CA GLU A 416 -5.73 -10.72 25.35
C GLU A 416 -5.42 -11.61 24.13
N SER A 417 -5.81 -11.18 22.93
CA SER A 417 -5.57 -11.93 21.68
C SER A 417 -4.10 -12.21 21.41
N LEU A 418 -3.20 -11.32 21.83
CA LEU A 418 -1.76 -11.47 21.65
C LEU A 418 -1.14 -12.49 22.63
N HIS A 419 -1.86 -12.89 23.68
CA HIS A 419 -1.40 -13.89 24.64
C HIS A 419 -1.99 -15.29 24.41
N PHE A 420 -2.61 -15.51 23.27
CA PHE A 420 -2.87 -16.84 22.73
C PHE A 420 -1.71 -17.27 21.85
N LEU A 421 -1.04 -18.36 22.20
CA LEU A 421 0.18 -18.83 21.56
C LEU A 421 0.01 -20.21 20.95
N ILE A 422 0.69 -20.45 19.83
CA ILE A 422 0.90 -21.77 19.22
C ILE A 422 2.40 -21.97 19.12
N ALA A 423 2.93 -23.01 19.73
CA ALA A 423 4.37 -23.28 19.80
C ALA A 423 5.19 -22.03 20.20
N GLY A 424 4.67 -21.25 21.18
CA GLY A 424 5.31 -20.07 21.74
C GLY A 424 5.21 -18.80 20.90
N LYS A 425 4.42 -18.77 19.83
CA LYS A 425 4.25 -17.60 18.97
C LYS A 425 2.79 -17.16 18.88
N ASN A 426 2.54 -15.86 18.89
CA ASN A 426 1.24 -15.28 18.64
C ASN A 426 0.99 -15.04 17.14
N ILE A 427 -0.26 -14.80 16.77
CA ILE A 427 -0.67 -14.60 15.37
C ILE A 427 0.04 -13.41 14.71
N ALA A 428 0.30 -12.33 15.45
CA ALA A 428 0.94 -11.13 14.91
C ALA A 428 2.43 -11.36 14.65
N GLU A 429 3.11 -12.14 15.49
CA GLU A 429 4.50 -12.55 15.26
C GLU A 429 4.64 -13.39 13.99
N LEU A 430 3.71 -14.32 13.75
CA LEU A 430 3.68 -15.10 12.51
C LEU A 430 3.46 -14.20 11.30
N CYS A 431 2.59 -13.20 11.41
CA CYS A 431 2.35 -12.24 10.32
C CYS A 431 3.55 -11.32 10.03
N LYS A 432 4.50 -11.16 10.96
CA LYS A 432 5.73 -10.38 10.77
C LYS A 432 6.86 -11.18 10.12
N MET A 433 6.76 -12.51 10.06
CA MET A 433 7.75 -13.36 9.38
C MET A 433 7.70 -13.19 7.88
N ASP A 434 8.85 -13.35 7.20
CA ASP A 434 8.88 -13.50 5.76
C ASP A 434 8.18 -14.81 5.36
N LEU A 435 7.52 -14.82 4.19
CA LEU A 435 6.71 -15.98 3.77
C LEU A 435 7.52 -17.30 3.73
N ARG A 436 8.82 -17.24 3.40
CA ARG A 436 9.70 -18.41 3.44
C ARG A 436 9.89 -18.92 4.87
N GLU A 437 10.25 -18.03 5.80
CA GLU A 437 10.42 -18.35 7.22
C GLU A 437 9.12 -18.91 7.81
N LEU A 438 7.99 -18.30 7.45
CA LEU A 438 6.67 -18.73 7.89
C LEU A 438 6.32 -20.12 7.36
N TYR A 439 6.59 -20.39 6.07
CA TYR A 439 6.34 -21.69 5.47
C TYR A 439 7.16 -22.80 6.15
N ASP A 440 8.44 -22.52 6.41
CA ASP A 440 9.33 -23.47 7.07
C ASP A 440 8.89 -23.71 8.52
N TRP A 441 8.46 -22.66 9.24
CA TRP A 441 7.93 -22.79 10.59
C TRP A 441 6.63 -23.62 10.63
N ILE A 442 5.68 -23.35 9.71
CA ILE A 442 4.41 -24.10 9.59
C ILE A 442 4.65 -25.55 9.17
N SER A 443 5.65 -25.80 8.32
CA SER A 443 5.99 -27.18 7.88
C SER A 443 6.51 -28.05 9.02
N ASN A 444 7.23 -27.44 9.97
CA ASN A 444 7.78 -28.10 11.16
C ASN A 444 6.87 -27.98 12.41
N LEU A 445 5.65 -27.50 12.24
CA LEU A 445 4.75 -27.25 13.38
C LEU A 445 4.15 -28.54 13.96
N ASP A 446 3.91 -29.54 13.12
CA ASP A 446 3.24 -30.78 13.55
C ASP A 446 3.96 -31.45 14.72
N ASP A 447 5.31 -31.45 14.72
CA ASP A 447 6.13 -32.04 15.79
C ASP A 447 6.05 -31.28 17.13
N LYS A 448 5.57 -30.05 17.10
CA LYS A 448 5.47 -29.17 18.28
C LYS A 448 4.07 -29.15 18.90
N LEU A 449 3.10 -29.72 18.23
CA LEU A 449 1.71 -29.77 18.66
C LEU A 449 1.42 -31.07 19.42
N SER A 450 0.55 -30.97 20.42
CA SER A 450 -0.02 -32.17 21.10
C SER A 450 -0.89 -32.98 20.11
N SER A 451 -1.07 -34.27 20.37
CA SER A 451 -1.88 -35.14 19.50
C SER A 451 -3.33 -34.67 19.31
N GLN A 452 -3.89 -33.96 20.28
CA GLN A 452 -5.19 -33.34 20.16
C GLN A 452 -5.17 -32.13 19.23
N GLN A 453 -4.19 -31.25 19.40
CA GLN A 453 -3.99 -30.07 18.55
C GLN A 453 -3.69 -30.47 17.10
N GLN A 454 -2.89 -31.52 16.87
CA GLN A 454 -2.62 -32.05 15.53
C GLN A 454 -3.90 -32.44 14.80
N LYS A 455 -4.79 -33.19 15.46
CA LYS A 455 -6.08 -33.59 14.87
C LYS A 455 -6.97 -32.41 14.50
N ILE A 456 -7.01 -31.40 15.37
CA ILE A 456 -7.82 -30.19 15.16
C ILE A 456 -7.22 -29.31 14.04
N ALA A 457 -5.91 -29.20 13.97
CA ALA A 457 -5.22 -28.28 13.08
C ALA A 457 -4.94 -28.86 11.68
N ALA A 458 -5.02 -30.19 11.48
CA ALA A 458 -4.57 -30.88 10.27
C ALA A 458 -5.08 -30.26 8.95
N GLU A 459 -6.38 -30.10 8.80
CA GLU A 459 -6.96 -29.54 7.57
C GLU A 459 -6.65 -28.05 7.41
N ILE A 460 -6.61 -27.29 8.53
CA ILE A 460 -6.28 -25.86 8.51
C ILE A 460 -4.84 -25.66 8.07
N LEU A 461 -3.90 -26.44 8.61
CA LEU A 461 -2.49 -26.37 8.28
C LEU A 461 -2.22 -26.78 6.82
N LYS A 462 -2.95 -27.77 6.30
CA LYS A 462 -2.89 -28.16 4.90
C LYS A 462 -3.24 -27.00 3.98
N GLU A 463 -4.33 -26.29 4.25
CA GLU A 463 -4.75 -25.13 3.49
C GLU A 463 -3.73 -23.97 3.58
N ILE A 464 -3.22 -23.69 4.78
CA ILE A 464 -2.20 -22.64 4.97
C ILE A 464 -0.92 -23.00 4.18
N ARG A 465 -0.43 -24.24 4.28
CA ARG A 465 0.77 -24.69 3.54
C ARG A 465 0.58 -24.57 2.03
N THR A 466 -0.56 -24.96 1.53
CA THR A 466 -0.89 -24.89 0.11
C THR A 466 -0.88 -23.45 -0.39
N ARG A 467 -1.55 -22.54 0.29
CA ARG A 467 -1.62 -21.12 -0.08
C ARG A 467 -0.26 -20.41 0.05
N LEU A 468 0.51 -20.70 1.10
CA LEU A 468 1.87 -20.19 1.26
C LEU A 468 2.78 -20.65 0.12
N ARG A 469 2.69 -21.93 -0.27
CA ARG A 469 3.47 -22.48 -1.37
C ARG A 469 3.20 -21.74 -2.68
N PHE A 470 1.96 -21.42 -2.99
CA PHE A 470 1.64 -20.65 -4.19
C PHE A 470 2.27 -19.26 -4.18
N LEU A 471 2.31 -18.60 -3.02
CA LEU A 471 3.01 -17.29 -2.89
C LEU A 471 4.52 -17.43 -3.10
N LEU A 472 5.12 -18.52 -2.63
CA LEU A 472 6.54 -18.83 -2.86
C LEU A 472 6.80 -19.14 -4.34
N ASP A 473 5.93 -19.91 -4.98
CA ASP A 473 6.04 -20.29 -6.39
C ASP A 473 6.02 -19.07 -7.34
N VAL A 474 5.34 -17.99 -6.96
CA VAL A 474 5.36 -16.73 -7.74
C VAL A 474 6.47 -15.75 -7.32
N GLY A 475 7.44 -16.19 -6.50
CA GLY A 475 8.61 -15.39 -6.11
C GLY A 475 8.35 -14.28 -5.08
N LEU A 476 7.36 -14.45 -4.20
CA LEU A 476 7.03 -13.47 -3.14
C LEU A 476 7.56 -13.87 -1.75
N GLU A 477 8.60 -14.68 -1.70
CA GLU A 477 9.16 -15.25 -0.47
C GLU A 477 9.63 -14.19 0.57
N TYR A 478 9.97 -12.99 0.12
CA TYR A 478 10.44 -11.88 0.96
C TYR A 478 9.33 -11.03 1.58
N LEU A 479 8.07 -11.21 1.18
CA LEU A 479 6.94 -10.50 1.77
C LEU A 479 6.55 -11.11 3.12
N SER A 480 5.88 -10.31 3.95
CA SER A 480 5.22 -10.80 5.17
C SER A 480 3.71 -10.68 5.04
N LEU A 481 2.96 -11.54 5.76
CA LEU A 481 1.49 -11.49 5.76
C LEU A 481 0.94 -10.19 6.34
N GLY A 482 1.67 -9.56 7.27
CA GLY A 482 1.28 -8.30 7.90
C GLY A 482 1.51 -7.06 7.03
N ARG A 483 2.21 -7.19 5.89
CA ARG A 483 2.50 -6.06 4.99
C ARG A 483 1.20 -5.48 4.42
N SER A 484 1.06 -4.15 4.53
CA SER A 484 -0.10 -3.43 4.02
C SER A 484 -0.19 -3.52 2.49
N SER A 485 -1.38 -3.80 1.96
CA SER A 485 -1.62 -3.85 0.51
C SER A 485 -1.35 -2.51 -0.19
N VAL A 486 -1.46 -1.39 0.53
CA VAL A 486 -1.16 -0.04 0.00
C VAL A 486 0.33 0.15 -0.27
N SER A 487 1.21 -0.58 0.43
CA SER A 487 2.67 -0.48 0.29
C SER A 487 3.25 -1.42 -0.78
N LEU A 488 2.40 -2.22 -1.42
CA LEU A 488 2.83 -3.16 -2.45
C LEU A 488 3.05 -2.44 -3.79
N SER A 489 4.06 -2.86 -4.52
CA SER A 489 4.22 -2.49 -5.93
C SER A 489 3.10 -3.10 -6.79
N GLY A 490 2.91 -2.56 -8.00
CA GLY A 490 1.93 -3.09 -8.95
C GLY A 490 2.16 -4.56 -9.25
N GLY A 491 3.40 -4.95 -9.51
CA GLY A 491 3.79 -6.34 -9.78
C GLY A 491 3.63 -7.27 -8.57
N GLU A 492 3.95 -6.82 -7.34
CA GLU A 492 3.70 -7.60 -6.12
C GLU A 492 2.20 -7.88 -5.92
N SER A 493 1.37 -6.86 -6.09
CA SER A 493 -0.09 -6.99 -5.96
C SER A 493 -0.67 -7.93 -7.02
N GLN A 494 -0.18 -7.86 -8.25
CA GLN A 494 -0.59 -8.73 -9.34
C GLN A 494 -0.22 -10.19 -9.07
N ARG A 495 1.00 -10.45 -8.60
CA ARG A 495 1.46 -11.81 -8.26
C ARG A 495 0.72 -12.41 -7.07
N ILE A 496 0.36 -11.60 -6.07
CA ILE A 496 -0.51 -12.05 -4.97
C ILE A 496 -1.85 -12.52 -5.52
N ARG A 497 -2.47 -11.75 -6.44
CA ARG A 497 -3.73 -12.15 -7.08
C ARG A 497 -3.56 -13.43 -7.89
N LEU A 498 -2.46 -13.54 -8.66
CA LEU A 498 -2.15 -14.74 -9.41
C LEU A 498 -2.04 -15.95 -8.50
N ALA A 499 -1.28 -15.87 -7.41
CA ALA A 499 -1.13 -16.94 -6.43
C ALA A 499 -2.48 -17.34 -5.81
N THR A 500 -3.34 -16.39 -5.49
CA THR A 500 -4.69 -16.63 -4.99
C THR A 500 -5.56 -17.36 -6.02
N GLN A 501 -5.46 -16.99 -7.30
CA GLN A 501 -6.22 -17.65 -8.37
C GLN A 501 -5.72 -19.08 -8.66
N ILE A 502 -4.41 -19.31 -8.63
CA ILE A 502 -3.84 -20.68 -8.70
C ILE A 502 -4.37 -21.52 -7.53
N GLY A 503 -4.42 -20.92 -6.33
CA GLY A 503 -4.95 -21.55 -5.13
C GLY A 503 -6.44 -21.91 -5.18
N SER A 504 -7.22 -21.21 -6.00
CA SER A 504 -8.65 -21.49 -6.16
C SER A 504 -8.95 -22.80 -6.89
N GLN A 505 -7.97 -23.38 -7.58
CA GLN A 505 -8.06 -24.60 -8.39
C GLN A 505 -9.23 -24.59 -9.40
N LEU A 506 -9.62 -23.42 -9.88
CA LEU A 506 -10.64 -23.29 -10.91
C LEU A 506 -10.14 -23.91 -12.22
N VAL A 507 -11.04 -24.56 -12.92
CA VAL A 507 -10.76 -25.21 -14.22
C VAL A 507 -11.65 -24.62 -15.30
N ASN A 508 -11.20 -24.71 -16.56
CA ASN A 508 -11.92 -24.21 -17.71
C ASN A 508 -12.21 -22.67 -17.67
N VAL A 509 -11.29 -21.92 -17.06
CA VAL A 509 -11.32 -20.44 -16.98
C VAL A 509 -10.34 -19.86 -17.99
N LEU A 510 -10.66 -18.68 -18.51
CA LEU A 510 -9.74 -17.87 -19.31
C LEU A 510 -9.12 -16.79 -18.41
N TYR A 511 -7.84 -16.90 -18.13
CA TYR A 511 -7.08 -15.88 -17.41
C TYR A 511 -6.43 -14.93 -18.40
N ILE A 512 -6.56 -13.63 -18.16
CA ILE A 512 -5.89 -12.57 -18.94
C ILE A 512 -5.04 -11.74 -18.00
N LEU A 513 -3.72 -11.71 -18.25
CA LEU A 513 -2.74 -11.02 -17.43
C LEU A 513 -2.09 -9.87 -18.21
N ASP A 514 -1.88 -8.73 -17.53
CA ASP A 514 -1.23 -7.56 -18.09
C ASP A 514 0.20 -7.46 -17.52
N GLU A 515 1.18 -7.72 -18.36
CA GLU A 515 2.61 -7.59 -18.09
C GLU A 515 3.04 -8.15 -16.71
N PRO A 516 2.81 -9.45 -16.43
CA PRO A 516 3.06 -10.01 -15.09
C PRO A 516 4.55 -10.11 -14.73
N SER A 517 5.48 -9.96 -15.68
CA SER A 517 6.93 -9.96 -15.46
C SER A 517 7.48 -8.63 -14.91
N ILE A 518 6.65 -7.60 -14.80
CA ILE A 518 7.09 -6.26 -14.34
C ILE A 518 7.75 -6.28 -12.97
N GLY A 519 8.88 -5.57 -12.89
CA GLY A 519 9.65 -5.43 -11.64
C GLY A 519 10.28 -6.74 -11.16
N LEU A 520 10.34 -7.76 -12.02
CA LEU A 520 10.98 -9.03 -11.74
C LEU A 520 12.43 -9.04 -12.21
N HIS A 521 13.28 -9.57 -11.36
CA HIS A 521 14.59 -10.01 -11.77
C HIS A 521 14.44 -11.30 -12.61
N GLN A 522 15.34 -11.53 -13.58
CA GLN A 522 15.27 -12.71 -14.47
C GLN A 522 15.18 -14.04 -13.71
N LYS A 523 15.86 -14.14 -12.57
CA LYS A 523 15.75 -15.32 -11.69
C LYS A 523 14.30 -15.58 -11.23
N ASP A 524 13.53 -14.54 -10.97
CA ASP A 524 12.15 -14.65 -10.49
C ASP A 524 11.17 -14.85 -11.65
N ASN A 525 11.53 -14.41 -12.87
CA ASN A 525 10.73 -14.58 -14.07
C ASN A 525 10.50 -16.06 -14.42
N VAL A 526 11.52 -16.91 -14.25
CA VAL A 526 11.39 -18.36 -14.44
C VAL A 526 10.31 -18.96 -13.54
N LYS A 527 10.25 -18.56 -12.26
CA LYS A 527 9.23 -19.02 -11.30
C LYS A 527 7.82 -18.62 -11.74
N LEU A 528 7.68 -17.39 -12.24
CA LEU A 528 6.42 -16.89 -12.77
C LEU A 528 5.95 -17.70 -13.97
N ILE A 529 6.83 -17.94 -14.95
CA ILE A 529 6.54 -18.76 -16.15
C ILE A 529 6.07 -20.17 -15.74
N ASP A 530 6.77 -20.81 -14.81
CA ASP A 530 6.38 -22.14 -14.32
C ASP A 530 5.01 -22.11 -13.63
N SER A 531 4.68 -21.04 -12.91
CA SER A 531 3.36 -20.86 -12.26
C SER A 531 2.25 -20.70 -13.30
N LEU A 532 2.50 -19.95 -14.38
CA LEU A 532 1.55 -19.80 -15.49
C LEU A 532 1.34 -21.11 -16.25
N LYS A 533 2.42 -21.90 -16.43
CA LYS A 533 2.31 -23.26 -17.01
C LYS A 533 1.50 -24.19 -16.12
N LYS A 534 1.71 -24.16 -14.80
CA LYS A 534 0.88 -24.92 -13.84
C LYS A 534 -0.60 -24.51 -13.96
N LEU A 535 -0.90 -23.21 -14.03
CA LEU A 535 -2.25 -22.71 -14.19
C LEU A 535 -2.90 -23.20 -15.50
N ARG A 536 -2.17 -23.21 -16.61
CA ARG A 536 -2.58 -23.80 -17.88
C ARG A 536 -2.84 -25.31 -17.74
N ASP A 537 -1.92 -26.03 -17.13
CA ASP A 537 -1.93 -27.49 -17.04
C ASP A 537 -3.08 -28.03 -16.17
N THR A 538 -3.66 -27.19 -15.30
CA THR A 538 -4.92 -27.48 -14.59
C THR A 538 -6.16 -27.39 -15.50
N GLY A 539 -6.01 -27.14 -16.81
CA GLY A 539 -7.09 -27.11 -17.78
C GLY A 539 -7.65 -25.70 -18.05
N ASN A 540 -6.84 -24.67 -17.82
CA ASN A 540 -7.20 -23.27 -18.08
C ASN A 540 -6.56 -22.72 -19.34
N SER A 541 -7.17 -21.70 -19.92
CA SER A 541 -6.57 -20.89 -20.98
C SER A 541 -5.92 -19.67 -20.35
N VAL A 542 -4.67 -19.36 -20.74
CA VAL A 542 -3.92 -18.23 -20.19
C VAL A 542 -3.48 -17.31 -21.32
N ILE A 543 -3.94 -16.07 -21.31
CA ILE A 543 -3.50 -15.03 -22.22
C ILE A 543 -2.66 -14.03 -21.42
N VAL A 544 -1.47 -13.73 -21.91
CA VAL A 544 -0.55 -12.79 -21.29
C VAL A 544 -0.20 -11.70 -22.30
N VAL A 545 -0.40 -10.45 -21.95
CA VAL A 545 0.12 -9.31 -22.73
C VAL A 545 1.53 -9.07 -22.22
N GLU A 546 2.55 -9.29 -23.05
CA GLU A 546 3.95 -9.27 -22.62
C GLU A 546 4.94 -8.86 -23.70
N HIS A 547 6.12 -8.42 -23.23
CA HIS A 547 7.27 -8.04 -24.05
C HIS A 547 8.54 -8.80 -23.69
N ASP A 548 8.50 -9.60 -22.62
CA ASP A 548 9.66 -10.35 -22.15
C ASP A 548 10.00 -11.51 -23.09
N GLN A 549 11.29 -11.64 -23.43
CA GLN A 549 11.79 -12.67 -24.35
C GLN A 549 11.55 -14.08 -23.79
N GLU A 550 11.89 -14.31 -22.51
CA GLU A 550 11.75 -15.66 -21.89
C GLU A 550 10.28 -16.09 -21.84
N MET A 551 9.35 -15.13 -21.61
CA MET A 551 7.92 -15.39 -21.63
C MET A 551 7.46 -15.82 -23.03
N MET A 552 7.93 -15.15 -24.10
CA MET A 552 7.62 -15.50 -25.48
C MET A 552 8.21 -16.85 -25.90
N GLU A 553 9.44 -17.14 -25.50
CA GLU A 553 10.10 -18.43 -25.75
C GLU A 553 9.36 -19.61 -25.12
N ASN A 554 8.71 -19.38 -23.99
CA ASN A 554 7.98 -20.41 -23.23
C ASN A 554 6.48 -20.46 -23.56
N ALA A 555 5.99 -19.61 -24.46
CA ALA A 555 4.60 -19.59 -24.87
C ALA A 555 4.26 -20.75 -25.82
N ASP A 556 3.06 -21.32 -25.67
CA ASP A 556 2.53 -22.29 -26.64
C ASP A 556 2.06 -21.62 -27.94
N TYR A 557 1.66 -20.35 -27.86
CA TYR A 557 1.14 -19.59 -28.99
C TYR A 557 1.44 -18.11 -28.80
N ILE A 558 1.76 -17.42 -29.89
CA ILE A 558 2.07 -15.98 -29.90
C ILE A 558 1.14 -15.28 -30.87
N VAL A 559 0.67 -14.10 -30.50
CA VAL A 559 -0.06 -13.14 -31.34
C VAL A 559 0.72 -11.83 -31.32
N ASP A 560 1.28 -11.44 -32.44
CA ASP A 560 2.02 -10.18 -32.57
C ASP A 560 1.13 -9.12 -33.23
N VAL A 561 0.95 -7.98 -32.54
CA VAL A 561 0.08 -6.88 -32.93
C VAL A 561 0.92 -5.70 -33.41
N GLY A 562 0.71 -5.27 -34.64
CA GLY A 562 1.52 -4.23 -35.26
C GLY A 562 0.86 -3.60 -36.45
N PRO A 563 1.65 -3.23 -37.49
CA PRO A 563 3.13 -3.21 -37.55
C PRO A 563 3.77 -2.06 -36.75
N LYS A 564 3.00 -1.02 -36.43
CA LYS A 564 3.44 0.17 -35.68
C LYS A 564 2.45 0.53 -34.57
N ALA A 565 2.65 1.68 -33.94
CA ALA A 565 1.76 2.18 -32.87
C ALA A 565 0.62 3.08 -33.39
N GLY A 566 -0.44 3.22 -32.63
CA GLY A 566 -1.59 4.08 -32.86
C GLY A 566 -2.30 3.75 -34.19
N ARG A 567 -2.58 4.76 -35.02
CA ARG A 567 -3.29 4.55 -36.31
C ARG A 567 -2.55 3.67 -37.33
N LYS A 568 -1.23 3.55 -37.18
CA LYS A 568 -0.40 2.68 -38.06
C LYS A 568 -0.24 1.27 -37.45
N GLY A 569 -0.84 1.01 -36.30
CA GLY A 569 -0.96 -0.30 -35.67
C GLY A 569 -2.34 -0.91 -35.91
N GLY A 570 -2.72 -1.81 -35.00
CA GLY A 570 -4.05 -2.39 -34.91
C GLY A 570 -4.30 -3.54 -35.91
N GLU A 571 -3.25 -4.20 -36.39
CA GLU A 571 -3.32 -5.38 -37.26
C GLU A 571 -2.61 -6.57 -36.63
N ILE A 572 -3.01 -7.78 -36.92
CA ILE A 572 -2.25 -8.98 -36.53
C ILE A 572 -1.17 -9.20 -37.59
N VAL A 573 0.08 -9.03 -37.20
CA VAL A 573 1.23 -9.23 -38.09
C VAL A 573 1.75 -10.66 -38.07
N PHE A 574 1.48 -11.37 -36.95
CA PHE A 574 1.79 -12.79 -36.80
C PHE A 574 0.85 -13.45 -35.81
N GLN A 575 0.52 -14.71 -36.06
CA GLN A 575 -0.10 -15.62 -35.06
C GLN A 575 0.40 -17.05 -35.30
N GLY A 576 0.93 -17.71 -34.28
CA GLY A 576 1.49 -19.04 -34.41
C GLY A 576 2.38 -19.44 -33.25
N ARG A 577 3.25 -20.43 -33.45
CA ARG A 577 4.25 -20.85 -32.46
C ARG A 577 5.50 -19.98 -32.51
N TYR A 578 6.27 -20.02 -31.44
CA TYR A 578 7.53 -19.27 -31.35
C TYR A 578 8.49 -19.58 -32.49
N GLU A 579 8.68 -20.88 -32.83
CA GLU A 579 9.58 -21.32 -33.93
C GLU A 579 9.16 -20.81 -35.29
N ASP A 580 7.84 -20.61 -35.50
CA ASP A 580 7.32 -20.08 -36.78
C ASP A 580 7.47 -18.55 -36.82
N MET A 581 7.40 -17.88 -35.65
CA MET A 581 7.66 -16.44 -35.56
C MET A 581 9.11 -16.10 -35.93
N MET A 582 10.07 -16.94 -35.56
CA MET A 582 11.48 -16.72 -35.87
C MET A 582 11.80 -16.78 -37.35
N LYS A 583 10.89 -17.30 -38.17
CA LYS A 583 11.01 -17.34 -39.65
C LYS A 583 10.38 -16.12 -40.33
N GLN A 584 9.70 -15.27 -39.59
CA GLN A 584 9.04 -14.05 -40.09
C GLN A 584 9.96 -12.83 -39.94
N HIS A 585 9.65 -11.76 -40.68
CA HIS A 585 10.36 -10.49 -40.59
C HIS A 585 9.48 -9.41 -39.90
N THR A 586 8.82 -9.75 -38.78
CA THR A 586 8.17 -8.75 -37.97
C THR A 586 9.22 -8.01 -37.13
N LEU A 587 8.90 -6.82 -36.64
CA LEU A 587 9.83 -6.08 -35.79
C LEU A 587 10.20 -6.87 -34.52
N THR A 588 9.23 -7.57 -33.91
CA THR A 588 9.46 -8.41 -32.75
C THR A 588 10.38 -9.59 -33.08
N SER A 589 10.16 -10.27 -34.22
CA SER A 589 11.01 -11.41 -34.61
C SER A 589 12.45 -11.01 -34.91
N GLN A 590 12.67 -9.82 -35.48
CA GLN A 590 14.01 -9.31 -35.76
C GLN A 590 14.84 -9.07 -34.48
N TYR A 591 14.17 -8.61 -33.37
CA TYR A 591 14.83 -8.51 -32.08
C TYR A 591 15.08 -9.87 -31.42
N LEU A 592 14.11 -10.79 -31.52
CA LEU A 592 14.25 -12.12 -30.95
C LEU A 592 15.31 -12.97 -31.67
N SER A 593 15.44 -12.82 -33.00
CA SER A 593 16.47 -13.52 -33.78
C SER A 593 17.86 -12.92 -33.67
N GLY A 594 17.98 -11.71 -33.07
CA GLY A 594 19.23 -10.96 -33.00
C GLY A 594 19.60 -10.20 -34.26
N GLU A 595 18.73 -10.17 -35.30
CA GLU A 595 18.91 -9.34 -36.49
C GLU A 595 18.94 -7.85 -36.11
N LEU A 596 18.07 -7.45 -35.20
CA LEU A 596 18.13 -6.18 -34.52
C LEU A 596 18.54 -6.39 -33.05
N SER A 597 19.40 -5.54 -32.52
CA SER A 597 19.80 -5.57 -31.14
C SER A 597 20.05 -4.17 -30.61
N ILE A 598 19.91 -4.00 -29.30
CA ILE A 598 20.35 -2.80 -28.60
C ILE A 598 21.85 -2.92 -28.38
N GLU A 599 22.62 -2.04 -29.00
CA GLU A 599 24.07 -2.12 -28.97
C GLU A 599 24.64 -1.79 -27.60
N VAL A 600 25.68 -2.52 -27.21
CA VAL A 600 26.48 -2.22 -26.01
C VAL A 600 27.40 -1.05 -26.36
N PRO A 601 27.47 0.02 -25.53
CA PRO A 601 28.41 1.12 -25.77
C PRO A 601 29.85 0.62 -25.85
N GLY A 602 30.55 0.96 -26.96
CA GLY A 602 31.94 0.54 -27.15
C GLY A 602 32.91 1.09 -26.11
N GLN A 603 32.59 2.21 -25.49
CA GLN A 603 33.35 2.82 -24.41
C GLN A 603 32.43 3.39 -23.34
N ARG A 604 32.71 3.09 -22.07
CA ARG A 604 31.96 3.63 -20.92
C ARG A 604 32.42 5.05 -20.62
N ARG A 605 31.47 5.94 -20.23
CA ARG A 605 31.79 7.34 -19.92
C ARG A 605 32.64 7.42 -18.65
N ALA A 606 33.64 8.27 -18.64
CA ALA A 606 34.48 8.51 -17.46
C ALA A 606 33.70 9.25 -16.35
N GLY A 607 32.68 10.05 -16.71
CA GLY A 607 31.94 10.92 -15.79
C GLY A 607 32.71 12.18 -15.43
N SER A 608 32.21 12.91 -14.43
CA SER A 608 32.83 14.17 -13.96
C SER A 608 34.01 13.97 -12.99
N GLY A 609 34.34 12.76 -12.61
CA GLY A 609 35.32 12.45 -11.56
C GLY A 609 34.84 12.73 -10.13
N LYS A 610 33.62 13.26 -9.95
CA LYS A 610 32.97 13.54 -8.68
C LYS A 610 31.91 12.48 -8.37
N SER A 611 31.60 12.29 -7.11
CA SER A 611 30.58 11.31 -6.67
C SER A 611 29.68 11.91 -5.59
N LEU A 612 28.43 11.49 -5.60
CA LEU A 612 27.51 11.63 -4.47
C LEU A 612 27.63 10.37 -3.63
N VAL A 613 27.98 10.48 -2.35
CA VAL A 613 28.22 9.33 -1.47
C VAL A 613 27.18 9.33 -0.35
N LEU A 614 26.37 8.30 -0.29
CA LEU A 614 25.42 8.03 0.80
C LEU A 614 26.06 7.02 1.76
N ARG A 615 26.15 7.34 3.04
CA ARG A 615 26.75 6.49 4.07
C ARG A 615 25.72 6.03 5.10
N GLY A 616 25.84 4.77 5.49
CA GLY A 616 25.11 4.22 6.61
C GLY A 616 23.60 4.15 6.41
N ALA A 617 23.14 3.89 5.19
CA ALA A 617 21.71 3.69 4.93
C ALA A 617 21.20 2.42 5.61
N CYS A 618 20.24 2.54 6.54
CA CYS A 618 19.76 1.43 7.36
C CYS A 618 18.22 1.36 7.49
N GLY A 619 17.49 1.95 6.56
CA GLY A 619 16.02 1.86 6.50
C GLY A 619 15.51 0.51 6.00
N ASN A 620 14.37 0.07 6.48
CA ASN A 620 13.72 -1.20 6.12
C ASN A 620 14.68 -2.41 6.22
N ASN A 621 15.01 -3.03 5.08
CA ASN A 621 15.93 -4.17 5.05
C ASN A 621 17.41 -3.80 4.82
N LEU A 622 17.74 -2.52 4.62
CA LEU A 622 19.12 -2.07 4.40
C LEU A 622 20.00 -2.30 5.63
N LYS A 623 21.21 -2.82 5.41
CA LYS A 623 22.16 -3.22 6.46
C LYS A 623 23.37 -2.30 6.51
N ASN A 624 23.15 -1.04 6.90
CA ASN A 624 24.20 -0.02 7.04
C ASN A 624 25.01 0.11 5.75
N VAL A 625 24.34 0.46 4.65
CA VAL A 625 24.92 0.42 3.30
C VAL A 625 25.58 1.74 2.95
N ASP A 626 26.82 1.66 2.47
CA ASP A 626 27.56 2.78 1.86
C ASP A 626 27.54 2.64 0.35
N VAL A 627 27.08 3.67 -0.36
CA VAL A 627 26.98 3.68 -1.83
C VAL A 627 27.47 4.99 -2.41
N ALA A 628 28.34 4.89 -3.42
CA ALA A 628 28.80 6.02 -4.23
C ALA A 628 28.08 6.04 -5.58
N PHE A 629 27.54 7.19 -5.95
CA PHE A 629 26.94 7.47 -7.25
C PHE A 629 27.88 8.40 -8.04
N PRO A 630 28.67 7.89 -9.00
CA PRO A 630 29.56 8.73 -9.80
C PRO A 630 28.77 9.68 -10.71
N LEU A 631 29.06 10.98 -10.64
CA LEU A 631 28.31 12.00 -11.35
C LEU A 631 28.68 12.08 -12.84
N GLY A 632 27.70 12.48 -13.67
CA GLY A 632 27.89 12.56 -15.13
C GLY A 632 27.90 11.20 -15.82
N LYS A 633 27.25 10.20 -15.21
CA LYS A 633 27.14 8.83 -15.75
C LYS A 633 25.70 8.36 -15.83
N PHE A 634 25.47 7.34 -16.66
CA PHE A 634 24.28 6.53 -16.66
C PHE A 634 24.47 5.37 -15.66
N ILE A 635 23.79 5.45 -14.49
CA ILE A 635 23.89 4.51 -13.38
C ILE A 635 22.65 3.62 -13.36
N CYS A 636 22.83 2.31 -13.29
CA CYS A 636 21.75 1.38 -13.11
C CYS A 636 21.85 0.70 -11.73
N VAL A 637 20.78 0.81 -10.94
CA VAL A 637 20.62 0.11 -9.65
C VAL A 637 19.82 -1.15 -9.89
N THR A 638 20.45 -2.31 -9.73
CA THR A 638 19.89 -3.63 -10.03
C THR A 638 19.93 -4.58 -8.84
N GLY A 639 19.46 -5.80 -9.00
CA GLY A 639 19.42 -6.85 -7.98
C GLY A 639 18.07 -7.53 -7.89
N VAL A 640 17.96 -8.61 -7.15
CA VAL A 640 16.73 -9.41 -7.02
C VAL A 640 15.57 -8.60 -6.45
N SER A 641 14.34 -9.07 -6.68
CA SER A 641 13.13 -8.42 -6.13
C SER A 641 13.20 -8.40 -4.60
N GLY A 642 12.83 -7.26 -3.97
CA GLY A 642 12.91 -7.08 -2.52
C GLY A 642 14.33 -6.90 -1.93
N SER A 643 15.38 -6.76 -2.75
CA SER A 643 16.77 -6.59 -2.26
C SER A 643 17.08 -5.23 -1.62
N GLY A 644 16.15 -4.26 -1.68
CA GLY A 644 16.29 -2.94 -1.05
C GLY A 644 16.59 -1.80 -2.02
N LYS A 645 16.52 -2.00 -3.35
CA LYS A 645 16.76 -0.96 -4.38
C LYS A 645 15.92 0.30 -4.17
N SER A 646 14.59 0.15 -4.11
CA SER A 646 13.68 1.28 -3.94
C SER A 646 13.83 1.92 -2.55
N THR A 647 14.15 1.13 -1.52
CA THR A 647 14.47 1.65 -0.18
C THR A 647 15.71 2.54 -0.21
N LEU A 648 16.76 2.13 -0.93
CA LEU A 648 17.99 2.90 -1.08
C LEU A 648 17.76 4.21 -1.84
N VAL A 649 17.11 4.11 -3.01
CA VAL A 649 16.98 5.24 -3.94
C VAL A 649 15.75 6.09 -3.64
N ASN A 650 14.54 5.50 -3.59
CA ASN A 650 13.27 6.23 -3.51
C ASN A 650 12.90 6.65 -2.09
N ASP A 651 13.27 5.85 -1.06
CA ASP A 651 12.87 6.12 0.32
C ASP A 651 13.99 6.75 1.16
N THR A 652 15.26 6.66 0.70
CA THR A 652 16.40 7.26 1.39
C THR A 652 17.02 8.41 0.58
N LEU A 653 17.62 8.13 -0.59
CA LEU A 653 18.37 9.13 -1.36
C LEU A 653 17.48 10.26 -1.89
N GLN A 654 16.38 9.92 -2.56
CA GLN A 654 15.46 10.90 -3.17
C GLN A 654 14.87 11.88 -2.13
N PRO A 655 14.39 11.46 -0.94
CA PRO A 655 13.90 12.38 0.06
C PRO A 655 14.99 13.29 0.65
N ILE A 656 16.24 12.78 0.80
CA ILE A 656 17.38 13.62 1.24
C ILE A 656 17.61 14.78 0.26
N LEU A 657 17.72 14.44 -1.04
CA LEU A 657 17.94 15.44 -2.09
C LEU A 657 16.74 16.40 -2.22
N SER A 658 15.52 15.89 -2.16
CA SER A 658 14.31 16.71 -2.23
C SER A 658 14.17 17.65 -1.02
N LYS A 659 14.59 17.22 0.16
CA LYS A 659 14.60 18.06 1.37
C LYS A 659 15.61 19.18 1.21
N HIS A 660 16.78 18.89 0.65
CA HIS A 660 17.83 19.88 0.43
C HIS A 660 17.43 20.93 -0.62
N PHE A 661 16.98 20.51 -1.81
CA PHE A 661 16.72 21.41 -2.93
C PHE A 661 15.33 22.07 -2.88
N TYR A 662 14.31 21.37 -2.38
CA TYR A 662 12.91 21.80 -2.46
C TYR A 662 12.23 21.96 -1.10
N ARG A 663 12.97 21.81 0.02
CA ARG A 663 12.42 21.84 1.39
C ARG A 663 11.22 20.89 1.55
N SER A 664 11.30 19.71 0.92
CA SER A 664 10.26 18.67 1.01
C SER A 664 10.06 18.25 2.46
N LEU A 665 8.80 18.06 2.86
CA LEU A 665 8.43 17.58 4.19
C LEU A 665 8.55 16.05 4.34
N ARG A 666 8.87 15.31 3.26
CA ARG A 666 9.07 13.87 3.31
C ARG A 666 10.39 13.57 4.02
N ASN A 667 10.32 12.87 5.14
CA ASN A 667 11.51 12.45 5.85
C ASN A 667 12.17 11.25 5.16
N PRO A 668 13.51 11.28 4.97
CA PRO A 668 14.26 10.13 4.51
C PRO A 668 14.25 9.02 5.56
N LEU A 669 14.43 7.78 5.12
CA LEU A 669 14.75 6.68 6.02
C LEU A 669 16.11 6.89 6.69
N PRO A 670 16.41 6.22 7.84
CA PRO A 670 17.63 6.46 8.59
C PRO A 670 18.90 6.23 7.77
N TYR A 671 19.83 7.17 7.89
CA TYR A 671 21.17 7.15 7.27
C TYR A 671 22.15 7.94 8.16
N GLN A 672 23.45 7.79 7.94
CA GLN A 672 24.48 8.50 8.72
C GLN A 672 24.83 9.88 8.13
N SER A 673 25.26 9.89 6.86
CA SER A 673 25.66 11.14 6.18
C SER A 673 25.51 11.01 4.66
N ILE A 674 25.54 12.17 4.01
CA ILE A 674 25.64 12.27 2.55
C ILE A 674 26.68 13.32 2.18
N GLU A 675 27.53 13.01 1.21
CA GLU A 675 28.63 13.85 0.74
C GLU A 675 28.47 14.13 -0.76
N GLY A 676 28.86 15.31 -1.24
CA GLY A 676 28.87 15.64 -2.67
C GLY A 676 27.57 16.26 -3.20
N ILE A 677 26.64 16.67 -2.33
CA ILE A 677 25.39 17.36 -2.74
C ILE A 677 25.70 18.69 -3.46
N GLU A 678 26.77 19.36 -3.09
CA GLU A 678 27.22 20.63 -3.65
C GLU A 678 27.56 20.56 -5.16
N TYR A 679 27.74 19.37 -5.71
CA TYR A 679 28.00 19.17 -7.14
C TYR A 679 26.72 19.06 -7.96
N ILE A 680 25.56 19.02 -7.31
CA ILE A 680 24.23 18.88 -7.91
C ILE A 680 23.49 20.20 -7.70
N ASP A 681 22.70 20.63 -8.67
CA ASP A 681 21.88 21.84 -8.57
C ASP A 681 20.37 21.53 -8.52
N LYS A 682 19.97 20.33 -8.96
CA LYS A 682 18.59 19.94 -9.05
C LYS A 682 18.44 18.41 -9.00
N VAL A 683 17.39 17.93 -8.36
CA VAL A 683 16.94 16.53 -8.46
C VAL A 683 15.63 16.46 -9.23
N VAL A 684 15.48 15.46 -10.08
CA VAL A 684 14.25 15.18 -10.82
C VAL A 684 13.88 13.73 -10.61
N ASP A 685 12.72 13.52 -10.01
CA ASP A 685 12.15 12.20 -9.78
C ASP A 685 11.09 11.90 -10.86
N VAL A 686 11.26 10.78 -11.56
CA VAL A 686 10.39 10.33 -12.65
C VAL A 686 9.84 8.96 -12.29
N ASP A 687 8.79 8.94 -11.51
CA ASP A 687 8.09 7.74 -11.06
C ASP A 687 6.92 7.35 -11.97
N GLN A 688 6.35 6.17 -11.75
CA GLN A 688 5.21 5.63 -12.51
C GLN A 688 3.85 6.20 -12.06
N SER A 689 3.82 7.14 -11.12
CA SER A 689 2.57 7.72 -10.64
C SER A 689 1.82 8.46 -11.77
N PRO A 690 0.48 8.43 -11.79
CA PRO A 690 -0.30 9.12 -12.80
C PRO A 690 0.01 10.62 -12.85
N LEU A 691 -0.08 11.23 -14.04
CA LEU A 691 0.11 12.69 -14.25
C LEU A 691 -0.87 13.56 -13.46
N GLY A 692 -1.96 12.97 -13.00
CA GLY A 692 -2.98 13.60 -12.18
C GLY A 692 -4.11 12.63 -11.86
N ARG A 693 -4.88 12.95 -10.84
CA ARG A 693 -5.97 12.09 -10.33
C ARG A 693 -7.31 12.30 -11.03
N THR A 694 -7.40 13.26 -11.92
CA THR A 694 -8.66 13.63 -12.59
C THR A 694 -8.56 13.50 -14.11
N PRO A 695 -9.66 13.23 -14.83
CA PRO A 695 -9.70 13.20 -16.28
C PRO A 695 -9.31 14.51 -16.97
N ARG A 696 -9.19 15.61 -16.20
CA ARG A 696 -8.75 16.94 -16.71
C ARG A 696 -7.25 17.01 -16.94
N SER A 697 -6.47 16.21 -16.21
CA SER A 697 -5.04 16.11 -16.45
C SER A 697 -4.79 15.34 -17.74
N ASN A 698 -3.91 15.87 -18.59
CA ASN A 698 -3.55 15.24 -19.88
C ASN A 698 -2.13 15.66 -20.27
N PRO A 699 -1.51 15.03 -21.30
CA PRO A 699 -0.17 15.37 -21.76
C PRO A 699 0.02 16.85 -22.10
N ALA A 700 -0.97 17.48 -22.76
CA ALA A 700 -0.87 18.89 -23.14
C ALA A 700 -0.85 19.83 -21.94
N THR A 701 -1.63 19.55 -20.88
CA THR A 701 -1.65 20.37 -19.66
C THR A 701 -0.40 20.16 -18.83
N TYR A 702 0.09 18.93 -18.74
CA TYR A 702 1.26 18.59 -17.94
C TYR A 702 2.56 19.20 -18.49
N THR A 703 2.75 19.12 -19.81
CA THR A 703 3.92 19.72 -20.49
C THR A 703 3.83 21.25 -20.60
N GLY A 704 2.67 21.84 -20.26
CA GLY A 704 2.43 23.27 -20.38
C GLY A 704 2.18 23.76 -21.81
N VAL A 705 2.23 22.88 -22.82
CA VAL A 705 1.98 23.25 -24.23
C VAL A 705 0.56 23.75 -24.45
N PHE A 706 -0.39 23.32 -23.61
CA PHE A 706 -1.78 23.76 -23.71
C PHE A 706 -1.94 25.26 -23.46
N ASN A 707 -1.07 25.91 -22.67
CA ASN A 707 -1.07 27.35 -22.49
C ASN A 707 -0.72 28.08 -23.78
N ASP A 708 0.29 27.58 -24.52
CA ASP A 708 0.70 28.18 -25.79
C ASP A 708 -0.37 27.98 -26.86
N ILE A 709 -1.02 26.81 -26.88
CA ILE A 709 -2.16 26.52 -27.77
C ILE A 709 -3.32 27.49 -27.49
N ARG A 710 -3.68 27.71 -26.21
CA ARG A 710 -4.73 28.67 -25.85
C ARG A 710 -4.39 30.09 -26.29
N ASN A 711 -3.17 30.53 -26.10
CA ASN A 711 -2.71 31.84 -26.52
C ASN A 711 -2.81 32.00 -28.04
N LEU A 712 -2.40 30.97 -28.81
CA LEU A 712 -2.56 30.97 -30.26
C LEU A 712 -4.03 31.15 -30.66
N PHE A 713 -4.98 30.44 -30.00
CA PHE A 713 -6.40 30.57 -30.31
C PHE A 713 -6.97 31.93 -29.95
N VAL A 714 -6.47 32.60 -28.93
CA VAL A 714 -6.89 34.00 -28.57
C VAL A 714 -6.48 34.99 -29.64
N GLU A 715 -5.35 34.76 -30.33
CA GLU A 715 -4.86 35.67 -31.35
C GLU A 715 -5.61 35.56 -32.68
N LEU A 716 -6.45 34.54 -32.86
CA LEU A 716 -7.24 34.38 -34.06
C LEU A 716 -8.27 35.51 -34.23
N PRO A 717 -8.52 35.95 -35.51
CA PRO A 717 -9.45 37.04 -35.77
C PRO A 717 -10.83 36.87 -35.16
N GLU A 718 -11.42 35.70 -35.26
CA GLU A 718 -12.73 35.35 -34.67
C GLU A 718 -12.75 35.49 -33.15
N ALA A 719 -11.68 35.07 -32.48
CA ALA A 719 -11.57 35.17 -31.02
C ALA A 719 -11.39 36.62 -30.57
N ARG A 720 -10.61 37.41 -31.33
CA ARG A 720 -10.42 38.86 -31.08
C ARG A 720 -11.70 39.67 -31.26
N ILE A 721 -12.46 39.39 -32.34
CA ILE A 721 -13.74 40.06 -32.61
C ILE A 721 -14.74 39.80 -31.48
N ARG A 722 -14.77 38.56 -30.94
CA ARG A 722 -15.64 38.17 -29.83
C ARG A 722 -15.10 38.55 -28.46
N GLY A 723 -13.92 39.16 -28.36
CA GLY A 723 -13.29 39.55 -27.10
C GLY A 723 -12.90 38.34 -26.20
N TYR A 724 -12.62 37.20 -26.78
CA TYR A 724 -12.29 36.00 -26.04
C TYR A 724 -10.87 36.06 -25.43
N LYS A 725 -10.82 35.73 -24.10
CA LYS A 725 -9.57 35.67 -23.33
C LYS A 725 -9.07 34.23 -23.21
N PRO A 726 -7.82 33.99 -22.79
CA PRO A 726 -7.27 32.62 -22.65
C PRO A 726 -8.12 31.69 -21.78
N GLY A 727 -8.86 32.22 -20.81
CA GLY A 727 -9.78 31.46 -19.99
C GLY A 727 -10.93 30.81 -20.76
N ARG A 728 -11.37 31.43 -21.88
CA ARG A 728 -12.42 30.88 -22.74
C ARG A 728 -12.04 29.54 -23.35
N PHE A 729 -10.78 29.39 -23.68
CA PHE A 729 -10.21 28.17 -24.25
C PHE A 729 -9.70 27.16 -23.19
N SER A 730 -10.06 27.37 -21.90
CA SER A 730 -9.75 26.44 -20.82
C SER A 730 -10.98 25.60 -20.48
N PHE A 731 -10.86 24.30 -20.49
CA PHE A 731 -11.90 23.37 -20.01
C PHE A 731 -12.03 23.34 -18.46
N ASN A 732 -11.12 24.02 -17.73
CA ASN A 732 -11.17 24.10 -16.26
C ASN A 732 -11.94 25.32 -15.75
N VAL A 733 -12.12 26.36 -16.61
CA VAL A 733 -12.69 27.64 -16.23
C VAL A 733 -14.12 27.78 -16.82
N ARG A 734 -15.04 28.35 -16.05
CA ARG A 734 -16.39 28.64 -16.54
C ARG A 734 -16.35 29.61 -17.71
N GLY A 735 -17.33 29.50 -18.59
CA GLY A 735 -17.54 30.40 -19.77
C GLY A 735 -17.23 29.75 -21.10
N GLY A 736 -16.18 28.90 -21.22
CA GLY A 736 -15.85 28.20 -22.47
C GLY A 736 -16.04 26.68 -22.40
N ARG A 737 -16.08 26.12 -21.22
CA ARG A 737 -16.28 24.69 -21.00
C ARG A 737 -17.74 24.26 -21.14
N CYS A 738 -17.97 23.00 -21.43
CA CYS A 738 -19.30 22.40 -21.28
C CYS A 738 -19.69 22.35 -19.80
N GLU A 739 -20.78 22.95 -19.40
CA GLU A 739 -21.18 23.01 -18.00
C GLU A 739 -21.81 21.69 -17.54
N ALA A 740 -22.45 20.90 -18.42
CA ALA A 740 -23.05 19.61 -18.07
C ALA A 740 -22.02 18.59 -17.54
N CYS A 741 -20.80 18.58 -18.09
CA CYS A 741 -19.71 17.74 -17.60
C CYS A 741 -18.61 18.55 -16.88
N SER A 742 -18.84 19.84 -16.67
CA SER A 742 -17.87 20.76 -16.07
C SER A 742 -16.48 20.71 -16.72
N GLY A 743 -16.42 20.45 -18.03
CA GLY A 743 -15.18 20.32 -18.82
C GLY A 743 -14.47 18.97 -18.73
N ASN A 744 -15.02 17.96 -18.05
CA ASN A 744 -14.45 16.62 -17.99
C ASN A 744 -14.53 15.87 -19.34
N GLY A 745 -15.57 16.15 -20.14
CA GLY A 745 -15.89 15.40 -21.34
C GLY A 745 -16.70 14.13 -21.08
N TYR A 746 -16.67 13.64 -19.84
CA TYR A 746 -17.31 12.42 -19.39
C TYR A 746 -18.11 12.68 -18.11
N LYS A 747 -19.15 11.90 -17.86
CA LYS A 747 -19.83 11.78 -16.59
C LYS A 747 -19.30 10.55 -15.87
N THR A 748 -18.92 10.66 -14.63
CA THR A 748 -18.49 9.52 -13.81
C THR A 748 -19.72 8.93 -13.16
N ILE A 749 -19.92 7.64 -13.30
CA ILE A 749 -20.92 6.85 -12.57
C ILE A 749 -20.12 6.08 -11.51
N GLU A 750 -20.24 6.53 -10.27
CA GLU A 750 -19.59 5.88 -9.12
C GLU A 750 -20.32 4.56 -8.83
N MET A 751 -19.55 3.49 -8.72
CA MET A 751 -20.06 2.15 -8.43
C MET A 751 -19.47 1.67 -7.10
N ASN A 752 -20.34 1.34 -6.12
CA ASN A 752 -19.92 1.04 -4.74
C ASN A 752 -18.94 -0.15 -4.60
N PHE A 753 -18.94 -1.10 -5.52
CA PHE A 753 -18.11 -2.32 -5.46
C PHE A 753 -17.33 -2.62 -6.75
N LEU A 754 -17.48 -1.82 -7.77
CA LEU A 754 -16.82 -1.95 -9.07
C LEU A 754 -16.06 -0.65 -9.41
N PRO A 755 -15.11 -0.69 -10.35
CA PRO A 755 -14.47 0.53 -10.85
C PRO A 755 -15.49 1.51 -11.42
N ASP A 756 -15.24 2.80 -11.21
CA ASP A 756 -16.08 3.86 -11.75
C ASP A 756 -16.19 3.77 -13.28
N VAL A 757 -17.40 3.97 -13.79
CA VAL A 757 -17.65 3.97 -15.23
C VAL A 757 -17.69 5.40 -15.76
N TYR A 758 -16.94 5.66 -16.83
CA TYR A 758 -16.88 6.95 -17.50
C TYR A 758 -17.72 6.92 -18.78
N VAL A 759 -18.83 7.65 -18.77
CA VAL A 759 -19.74 7.76 -19.93
C VAL A 759 -19.53 9.10 -20.64
N PRO A 760 -19.36 9.13 -21.97
CA PRO A 760 -19.23 10.40 -22.70
C PRO A 760 -20.40 11.33 -22.41
N CYS A 761 -20.08 12.61 -22.22
CA CYS A 761 -21.11 13.63 -21.98
C CYS A 761 -22.04 13.80 -23.19
N GLU A 762 -23.32 13.68 -23.01
CA GLU A 762 -24.33 13.75 -24.08
C GLU A 762 -24.33 15.11 -24.82
N GLU A 763 -24.12 16.21 -24.10
CA GLU A 763 -24.09 17.56 -24.69
C GLU A 763 -22.84 17.80 -25.55
N CYS A 764 -21.65 17.64 -24.96
CA CYS A 764 -20.40 17.94 -25.66
C CYS A 764 -19.82 16.74 -26.41
N ARG A 765 -20.35 15.54 -26.23
CA ARG A 765 -19.88 14.28 -26.86
C ARG A 765 -18.37 14.10 -26.73
N GLY A 766 -17.85 14.30 -25.52
CA GLY A 766 -16.44 14.19 -25.23
C GLY A 766 -15.59 15.43 -25.55
N LYS A 767 -16.10 16.44 -26.21
CA LYS A 767 -15.34 17.63 -26.68
C LYS A 767 -14.96 18.64 -25.58
N ARG A 768 -15.51 18.52 -24.38
CA ARG A 768 -15.20 19.34 -23.17
C ARG A 768 -15.64 20.81 -23.21
N TYR A 769 -15.93 21.39 -24.37
CA TYR A 769 -16.25 22.80 -24.59
C TYR A 769 -17.69 22.99 -25.02
N ASN A 770 -18.19 24.22 -24.83
CA ASN A 770 -19.44 24.62 -25.39
C ASN A 770 -19.33 24.91 -26.90
N ARG A 771 -20.47 24.99 -27.59
CA ARG A 771 -20.55 25.12 -29.05
C ARG A 771 -19.85 26.38 -29.55
N GLU A 772 -20.03 27.52 -28.87
CA GLU A 772 -19.46 28.81 -29.26
C GLU A 772 -17.93 28.83 -29.24
N THR A 773 -17.29 28.17 -28.26
CA THR A 773 -15.82 28.04 -28.19
C THR A 773 -15.29 27.17 -29.32
N LEU A 774 -16.05 26.15 -29.75
CA LEU A 774 -15.68 25.22 -30.83
C LEU A 774 -15.79 25.83 -32.23
N GLU A 775 -16.48 26.99 -32.37
CA GLU A 775 -16.56 27.71 -33.64
C GLU A 775 -15.23 28.35 -34.04
N VAL A 776 -14.42 28.77 -33.04
CA VAL A 776 -13.09 29.34 -33.31
C VAL A 776 -12.15 28.26 -33.82
N ARG A 777 -11.57 28.44 -35.02
CA ARG A 777 -10.76 27.42 -35.69
C ARG A 777 -9.42 27.95 -36.15
N TYR A 778 -8.38 27.20 -35.89
CA TYR A 778 -7.04 27.39 -36.44
C TYR A 778 -6.82 26.34 -37.55
N ARG A 779 -6.51 26.76 -38.77
CA ARG A 779 -6.37 25.83 -39.91
C ARG A 779 -7.53 24.83 -40.02
N GLY A 780 -8.77 25.26 -39.79
CA GLY A 780 -9.97 24.44 -39.89
C GLY A 780 -10.25 23.53 -38.69
N LYS A 781 -9.39 23.53 -37.65
CA LYS A 781 -9.53 22.70 -36.45
C LYS A 781 -9.91 23.52 -35.22
N SER A 782 -10.88 23.08 -34.45
CA SER A 782 -11.24 23.64 -33.16
C SER A 782 -10.24 23.24 -32.10
N ILE A 783 -10.27 23.89 -30.92
CA ILE A 783 -9.39 23.51 -29.80
C ILE A 783 -9.65 22.08 -29.31
N ALA A 784 -10.88 21.57 -29.40
CA ALA A 784 -11.19 20.18 -29.10
C ALA A 784 -10.58 19.20 -30.12
N ASP A 785 -10.62 19.56 -31.42
CA ASP A 785 -10.00 18.76 -32.48
C ASP A 785 -8.47 18.68 -32.29
N VAL A 786 -7.86 19.78 -31.83
CA VAL A 786 -6.41 19.83 -31.50
C VAL A 786 -6.08 18.91 -30.34
N LEU A 787 -6.91 18.92 -29.29
CA LEU A 787 -6.72 17.99 -28.16
C LEU A 787 -6.92 16.52 -28.55
N ASP A 788 -7.74 16.25 -29.57
CA ASP A 788 -7.96 14.89 -30.10
C ASP A 788 -6.87 14.42 -31.09
N MET A 789 -5.98 15.32 -31.53
CA MET A 789 -4.83 14.95 -32.37
C MET A 789 -3.85 14.08 -31.60
N THR A 790 -3.31 13.07 -32.29
CA THR A 790 -2.11 12.38 -31.79
C THR A 790 -0.91 13.34 -31.83
N ILE A 791 0.09 13.06 -30.99
CA ILE A 791 1.31 13.88 -30.95
C ILE A 791 1.97 13.96 -32.32
N ASN A 792 2.01 12.86 -33.10
CA ASN A 792 2.54 12.88 -34.49
C ASN A 792 1.76 13.84 -35.36
N GLN A 793 0.43 13.84 -35.30
CA GLN A 793 -0.40 14.77 -36.10
C GLN A 793 -0.20 16.21 -35.64
N ALA A 794 -0.06 16.44 -34.31
CA ALA A 794 0.15 17.76 -33.75
C ALA A 794 1.53 18.35 -34.18
N VAL A 795 2.58 17.52 -34.30
CA VAL A 795 3.89 17.94 -34.80
C VAL A 795 3.77 18.47 -36.25
N GLU A 796 3.06 17.75 -37.09
CA GLU A 796 2.80 18.18 -38.49
C GLU A 796 1.91 19.44 -38.52
N PHE A 797 0.88 19.49 -37.68
CA PHE A 797 -0.09 20.59 -37.67
C PHE A 797 0.52 21.93 -37.18
N PHE A 798 1.43 21.87 -36.19
CA PHE A 798 2.10 23.04 -35.62
C PHE A 798 3.51 23.27 -36.13
N GLU A 799 3.89 22.71 -37.27
CA GLU A 799 5.21 22.81 -37.86
C GLU A 799 5.72 24.26 -37.95
N ASN A 800 4.83 25.22 -38.22
CA ASN A 800 5.13 26.64 -38.37
C ASN A 800 4.94 27.46 -37.05
N VAL A 801 4.79 26.81 -35.91
CA VAL A 801 4.63 27.44 -34.60
C VAL A 801 5.71 26.96 -33.65
N PRO A 802 6.93 27.55 -33.69
CA PRO A 802 8.11 27.04 -33.01
C PRO A 802 7.93 26.81 -31.47
N GLY A 803 7.19 27.71 -30.80
CA GLY A 803 6.94 27.63 -29.36
C GLY A 803 6.11 26.40 -28.96
N ILE A 804 5.15 26.01 -29.79
CA ILE A 804 4.33 24.79 -29.59
C ILE A 804 5.12 23.56 -30.06
N LEU A 805 5.70 23.65 -31.26
CA LEU A 805 6.42 22.54 -31.88
C LEU A 805 7.53 22.00 -30.99
N SER A 806 8.35 22.88 -30.41
CA SER A 806 9.47 22.45 -29.55
C SER A 806 9.05 21.56 -28.39
N LYS A 807 7.90 21.85 -27.75
CA LYS A 807 7.37 21.07 -26.62
C LYS A 807 6.73 19.76 -27.08
N ILE A 808 6.02 19.77 -28.22
CA ILE A 808 5.35 18.55 -28.73
C ILE A 808 6.39 17.59 -29.32
N LYS A 809 7.44 18.10 -29.96
CA LYS A 809 8.49 17.26 -30.56
C LYS A 809 9.22 16.42 -29.52
N VAL A 810 9.42 16.95 -28.30
CA VAL A 810 10.03 16.17 -27.22
C VAL A 810 9.15 14.98 -26.80
N LEU A 811 7.81 15.13 -26.80
CA LEU A 811 6.89 14.01 -26.60
C LEU A 811 7.00 12.94 -27.69
N GLN A 812 7.21 13.34 -28.93
CA GLN A 812 7.47 12.42 -30.04
C GLN A 812 8.81 11.71 -29.87
N ASP A 813 9.86 12.44 -29.49
CA ASP A 813 11.22 11.92 -29.28
C ASP A 813 11.30 10.84 -28.21
N VAL A 814 10.42 10.89 -27.20
CA VAL A 814 10.34 9.84 -26.15
C VAL A 814 9.42 8.67 -26.56
N GLY A 815 9.04 8.56 -27.85
CA GLY A 815 8.23 7.45 -28.36
C GLY A 815 6.72 7.56 -28.09
N LEU A 816 6.21 8.73 -27.70
CA LEU A 816 4.78 8.94 -27.41
C LEU A 816 3.97 9.51 -28.57
N GLY A 817 4.48 9.40 -29.80
CA GLY A 817 3.84 9.95 -31.01
C GLY A 817 2.41 9.49 -31.24
N TYR A 818 2.01 8.36 -30.69
CA TYR A 818 0.70 7.73 -30.89
C TYR A 818 -0.38 8.21 -29.91
N ILE A 819 -0.03 8.72 -28.73
CA ILE A 819 -1.01 9.21 -27.74
C ILE A 819 -1.63 10.54 -28.20
N LYS A 820 -2.85 10.85 -27.74
CA LYS A 820 -3.52 12.12 -28.02
C LYS A 820 -3.05 13.21 -27.06
N LEU A 821 -2.94 14.45 -27.51
CA LEU A 821 -2.60 15.60 -26.66
C LEU A 821 -3.54 15.78 -25.46
N GLY A 822 -4.84 15.57 -25.67
CA GLY A 822 -5.88 15.68 -24.63
C GLY A 822 -6.25 14.36 -23.98
N GLN A 823 -5.49 13.26 -24.16
CA GLN A 823 -5.78 11.96 -23.53
C GLN A 823 -5.80 12.08 -22.01
N PRO A 824 -6.89 11.65 -21.34
CA PRO A 824 -6.97 11.71 -19.88
C PRO A 824 -5.83 10.94 -19.22
N SER A 825 -5.22 11.53 -18.18
CA SER A 825 -4.13 10.87 -17.44
C SER A 825 -4.53 9.52 -16.82
N THR A 826 -5.81 9.33 -16.54
CA THR A 826 -6.36 8.09 -15.99
C THR A 826 -6.36 6.93 -16.99
N THR A 827 -6.23 7.22 -18.28
CA THR A 827 -6.17 6.21 -19.36
C THR A 827 -4.76 5.92 -19.85
N LEU A 828 -3.76 6.65 -19.35
CA LEU A 828 -2.36 6.41 -19.64
C LEU A 828 -1.83 5.26 -18.79
N SER A 829 -0.98 4.42 -19.37
CA SER A 829 -0.21 3.43 -18.63
C SER A 829 0.84 4.11 -17.71
N GLY A 830 1.37 3.36 -16.74
CA GLY A 830 2.44 3.87 -15.86
C GLY A 830 3.66 4.34 -16.67
N GLY A 831 4.11 3.55 -17.63
CA GLY A 831 5.23 3.88 -18.51
C GLY A 831 4.97 5.07 -19.44
N GLU A 832 3.74 5.23 -19.97
CA GLU A 832 3.36 6.42 -20.75
C GLU A 832 3.39 7.68 -19.88
N SER A 833 2.84 7.62 -18.67
CA SER A 833 2.86 8.72 -17.70
C SER A 833 4.29 9.13 -17.35
N GLN A 834 5.17 8.18 -17.12
CA GLN A 834 6.59 8.39 -16.84
C GLN A 834 7.31 9.06 -18.02
N ARG A 835 7.07 8.60 -19.26
CA ARG A 835 7.65 9.23 -20.46
C ARG A 835 7.15 10.65 -20.69
N VAL A 836 5.88 10.98 -20.36
CA VAL A 836 5.39 12.37 -20.40
C VAL A 836 6.11 13.24 -19.37
N LYS A 837 6.36 12.73 -18.15
CA LYS A 837 7.17 13.44 -17.13
C LYS A 837 8.58 13.69 -17.64
N LEU A 838 9.22 12.67 -18.19
CA LEU A 838 10.57 12.77 -18.77
C LEU A 838 10.62 13.80 -19.91
N ALA A 839 9.65 13.77 -20.84
CA ALA A 839 9.55 14.75 -21.91
C ALA A 839 9.43 16.19 -21.40
N THR A 840 8.66 16.38 -20.32
CA THR A 840 8.49 17.69 -19.69
C THR A 840 9.82 18.22 -19.15
N GLU A 841 10.60 17.39 -18.49
CA GLU A 841 11.93 17.79 -17.97
C GLU A 841 12.92 18.05 -19.12
N LEU A 842 12.92 17.23 -20.18
CA LEU A 842 13.74 17.44 -21.37
C LEU A 842 13.43 18.76 -22.11
N SER A 843 12.20 19.27 -22.00
CA SER A 843 11.81 20.54 -22.62
C SER A 843 12.30 21.77 -21.84
N LYS A 844 12.77 21.59 -20.60
CA LYS A 844 13.29 22.66 -19.75
C LYS A 844 14.77 22.96 -20.07
N ARG A 845 15.21 24.17 -19.69
CA ARG A 845 16.61 24.54 -19.83
C ARG A 845 17.46 23.69 -18.90
N ASP A 846 18.52 23.11 -19.43
CA ASP A 846 19.40 22.19 -18.75
C ASP A 846 20.65 22.91 -18.23
N THR A 847 21.12 22.51 -17.06
CA THR A 847 22.34 23.06 -16.40
C THR A 847 23.53 22.13 -16.48
N GLY A 848 23.33 20.86 -16.87
CA GLY A 848 24.36 19.83 -16.90
C GLY A 848 24.78 19.29 -15.51
N LYS A 849 24.04 19.65 -14.43
CA LYS A 849 24.29 19.20 -13.06
C LYS A 849 23.05 18.61 -12.41
N THR A 850 22.05 18.24 -13.21
CA THR A 850 20.81 17.68 -12.70
C THR A 850 20.98 16.19 -12.41
N PHE A 851 20.42 15.76 -11.27
CA PHE A 851 20.39 14.36 -10.86
C PHE A 851 19.00 13.78 -11.13
N TYR A 852 18.89 12.91 -12.13
CA TYR A 852 17.65 12.25 -12.52
C TYR A 852 17.53 10.90 -11.81
N ILE A 853 16.36 10.60 -11.24
CA ILE A 853 16.02 9.32 -10.66
C ILE A 853 14.81 8.77 -11.44
N LEU A 854 14.94 7.56 -12.00
CA LEU A 854 13.88 6.88 -12.73
C LEU A 854 13.66 5.50 -12.11
N ASP A 855 12.40 5.16 -11.87
CA ASP A 855 12.01 3.88 -11.31
C ASP A 855 11.35 3.00 -12.38
N GLU A 856 12.03 1.91 -12.76
CA GLU A 856 11.61 0.93 -13.78
C GLU A 856 11.04 1.55 -15.07
N PRO A 857 11.80 2.42 -15.77
CA PRO A 857 11.28 3.15 -16.91
C PRO A 857 11.01 2.30 -18.16
N THR A 858 11.42 1.03 -18.19
CA THR A 858 11.15 0.10 -19.30
C THR A 858 9.84 -0.67 -19.15
N THR A 859 9.08 -0.42 -18.09
CA THR A 859 7.79 -1.05 -17.85
C THR A 859 6.85 -0.89 -19.04
N GLY A 860 6.36 -2.02 -19.57
CA GLY A 860 5.42 -2.05 -20.69
C GLY A 860 6.01 -1.63 -22.03
N LEU A 861 7.32 -1.66 -22.17
CA LEU A 861 8.00 -1.27 -23.42
C LEU A 861 8.48 -2.48 -24.24
N HIS A 862 8.17 -2.42 -25.53
CA HIS A 862 8.78 -3.30 -26.50
C HIS A 862 10.27 -2.95 -26.71
N PHE A 863 11.10 -3.86 -27.20
CA PHE A 863 12.55 -3.68 -27.45
C PHE A 863 12.87 -2.38 -28.20
N GLU A 864 12.10 -2.04 -29.23
CA GLU A 864 12.27 -0.80 -30.00
C GLU A 864 11.98 0.45 -29.17
N ASP A 865 10.97 0.41 -28.31
CA ASP A 865 10.65 1.52 -27.39
C ASP A 865 11.76 1.69 -26.34
N ILE A 866 12.38 0.60 -25.87
CA ILE A 866 13.55 0.62 -24.97
C ILE A 866 14.75 1.28 -25.68
N ARG A 867 15.01 0.95 -26.94
CA ARG A 867 16.06 1.58 -27.75
C ARG A 867 15.87 3.09 -27.82
N VAL A 868 14.65 3.55 -28.09
CA VAL A 868 14.30 4.96 -28.12
C VAL A 868 14.50 5.62 -26.76
N LEU A 869 14.04 5.00 -25.68
CA LEU A 869 14.22 5.50 -24.31
C LEU A 869 15.72 5.65 -23.98
N LEU A 870 16.53 4.63 -24.24
CA LEU A 870 17.97 4.67 -24.00
C LEU A 870 18.65 5.80 -24.75
N SER A 871 18.26 6.08 -26.01
CA SER A 871 18.79 7.22 -26.77
C SER A 871 18.49 8.55 -26.07
N VAL A 872 17.33 8.68 -25.45
CA VAL A 872 16.92 9.87 -24.70
C VAL A 872 17.72 10.02 -23.40
N LEU A 873 17.88 8.93 -22.63
CA LEU A 873 18.66 8.92 -21.40
C LEU A 873 20.13 9.23 -21.67
N ASN A 874 20.70 8.67 -22.73
CA ASN A 874 22.07 8.97 -23.16
C ASN A 874 22.25 10.44 -23.48
N ARG A 875 21.33 11.08 -24.22
CA ARG A 875 21.36 12.53 -24.49
C ARG A 875 21.37 13.39 -23.22
N LEU A 876 20.68 12.95 -22.14
CA LEU A 876 20.73 13.64 -20.84
C LEU A 876 22.12 13.55 -20.22
N VAL A 877 22.72 12.37 -20.23
CA VAL A 877 24.07 12.15 -19.68
C VAL A 877 25.13 12.89 -20.49
N GLU A 878 25.03 12.93 -21.82
CA GLU A 878 25.93 13.68 -22.72
C GLU A 878 25.95 15.18 -22.44
N LYS A 879 24.87 15.73 -21.90
CA LYS A 879 24.79 17.10 -21.43
C LYS A 879 25.44 17.34 -20.06
N GLY A 880 26.05 16.32 -19.44
CA GLY A 880 26.72 16.37 -18.16
C GLY A 880 25.87 15.94 -16.95
N ASN A 881 24.59 15.63 -17.14
CA ASN A 881 23.70 15.20 -16.06
C ASN A 881 24.02 13.79 -15.56
N THR A 882 23.58 13.48 -14.36
CA THR A 882 23.60 12.14 -13.79
C THR A 882 22.23 11.51 -13.91
N VAL A 883 22.16 10.29 -14.44
CA VAL A 883 20.91 9.53 -14.58
C VAL A 883 21.04 8.25 -13.78
N VAL A 884 20.20 8.10 -12.76
CA VAL A 884 20.10 6.89 -11.94
C VAL A 884 18.79 6.19 -12.28
N VAL A 885 18.87 4.93 -12.66
CA VAL A 885 17.71 4.11 -13.06
C VAL A 885 17.67 2.88 -12.18
N ILE A 886 16.53 2.61 -11.54
CA ILE A 886 16.28 1.31 -10.91
C ILE A 886 15.74 0.41 -12.02
N GLU A 887 16.43 -0.71 -12.33
CA GLU A 887 16.02 -1.56 -13.44
C GLU A 887 16.37 -3.03 -13.30
N HIS A 888 15.55 -3.85 -13.97
CA HIS A 888 15.74 -5.29 -14.11
C HIS A 888 15.96 -5.71 -15.57
N ASN A 889 15.63 -4.83 -16.52
CA ASN A 889 15.78 -5.11 -17.93
C ASN A 889 17.25 -5.20 -18.33
N LEU A 890 17.64 -6.35 -18.89
CA LEU A 890 19.04 -6.66 -19.23
C LEU A 890 19.61 -5.74 -20.33
N ASP A 891 18.78 -5.26 -21.24
CA ASP A 891 19.22 -4.33 -22.28
C ASP A 891 19.61 -2.96 -21.72
N VAL A 892 18.92 -2.52 -20.67
CA VAL A 892 19.29 -1.29 -19.94
C VAL A 892 20.54 -1.51 -19.12
N ILE A 893 20.62 -2.64 -18.40
CA ILE A 893 21.76 -3.00 -17.55
C ILE A 893 23.07 -3.05 -18.37
N LYS A 894 23.05 -3.72 -19.56
CA LYS A 894 24.23 -3.81 -20.41
C LYS A 894 24.67 -2.45 -21.00
N CYS A 895 23.75 -1.47 -21.10
CA CYS A 895 24.04 -0.13 -21.63
C CYS A 895 24.50 0.88 -20.55
N ALA A 896 24.40 0.55 -19.26
CA ALA A 896 24.76 1.46 -18.17
C ALA A 896 26.27 1.69 -18.07
N ASP A 897 26.72 2.92 -17.76
CA ASP A 897 28.12 3.24 -17.49
C ASP A 897 28.58 2.68 -16.13
N TRP A 898 27.65 2.54 -15.18
CA TRP A 898 27.93 2.10 -13.83
C TRP A 898 26.76 1.29 -13.27
N LEU A 899 27.06 0.19 -12.61
CA LEU A 899 26.09 -0.67 -11.93
C LEU A 899 26.24 -0.59 -10.42
N ILE A 900 25.10 -0.65 -9.73
CA ILE A 900 24.99 -0.84 -8.29
C ILE A 900 24.08 -2.04 -8.09
N ASP A 901 24.65 -3.20 -7.71
CA ASP A 901 23.89 -4.45 -7.54
C ASP A 901 23.60 -4.71 -6.07
N MET A 902 22.30 -4.80 -5.74
CA MET A 902 21.81 -5.01 -4.39
C MET A 902 21.38 -6.46 -4.17
N GLY A 903 21.68 -7.01 -3.00
CA GLY A 903 21.31 -8.39 -2.70
C GLY A 903 21.80 -8.87 -1.34
N PRO A 904 22.20 -10.15 -1.24
CA PRO A 904 22.17 -11.22 -2.28
C PRO A 904 20.78 -11.76 -2.58
N GLU A 905 19.83 -11.64 -1.64
CA GLU A 905 18.44 -12.10 -1.71
C GLU A 905 17.45 -10.96 -1.48
N GLY A 906 16.15 -11.28 -1.46
CA GLY A 906 15.09 -10.37 -1.06
C GLY A 906 14.86 -10.35 0.47
N GLY A 907 14.11 -9.36 0.98
CA GLY A 907 13.70 -9.26 2.37
C GLY A 907 14.86 -9.18 3.36
N ARG A 908 14.80 -9.95 4.44
CA ARG A 908 15.83 -9.98 5.49
C ARG A 908 17.18 -10.51 5.01
N GLY A 909 17.19 -11.37 3.98
CA GLY A 909 18.40 -11.90 3.33
C GLY A 909 19.11 -10.88 2.46
N GLY A 910 18.45 -9.80 2.07
CA GLY A 910 18.95 -8.72 1.23
C GLY A 910 19.54 -7.54 1.97
N GLY A 911 19.42 -6.36 1.36
CA GLY A 911 19.78 -5.09 1.94
C GLY A 911 21.28 -4.81 2.02
N ARG A 912 22.10 -5.44 1.16
CA ARG A 912 23.55 -5.21 1.08
C ARG A 912 23.94 -4.77 -0.33
N LEU A 913 24.97 -3.95 -0.43
CA LEU A 913 25.64 -3.69 -1.68
C LEU A 913 26.53 -4.90 -2.02
N ILE A 914 26.23 -5.58 -3.13
CA ILE A 914 26.97 -6.77 -3.59
C ILE A 914 28.10 -6.38 -4.51
N PHE A 915 27.80 -5.42 -5.42
CA PHE A 915 28.76 -4.98 -6.41
C PHE A 915 28.51 -3.52 -6.80
N SER A 916 29.61 -2.81 -7.10
CA SER A 916 29.59 -1.46 -7.66
C SER A 916 30.72 -1.31 -8.67
N GLY A 917 30.43 -1.07 -9.95
CA GLY A 917 31.40 -1.02 -11.02
C GLY A 917 30.77 -1.01 -12.40
N THR A 918 31.55 -1.31 -13.45
CA THR A 918 31.02 -1.41 -14.81
C THR A 918 30.31 -2.76 -15.05
N PRO A 919 29.42 -2.87 -16.05
CA PRO A 919 28.80 -4.16 -16.41
C PRO A 919 29.81 -5.26 -16.73
N GLU A 920 30.93 -4.91 -17.36
CA GLU A 920 32.03 -5.82 -17.70
C GLU A 920 32.74 -6.35 -16.42
N ASP A 921 32.89 -5.47 -15.42
CA ASP A 921 33.49 -5.86 -14.15
C ASP A 921 32.57 -6.82 -13.38
N LEU A 922 31.25 -6.59 -13.39
CA LEU A 922 30.26 -7.49 -12.81
C LEU A 922 30.30 -8.86 -13.49
N ALA A 923 30.36 -8.89 -14.82
CA ALA A 923 30.42 -10.13 -15.58
C ALA A 923 31.73 -10.93 -15.30
N ARG A 924 32.86 -10.25 -15.04
CA ARG A 924 34.14 -10.85 -14.64
C ARG A 924 34.13 -11.34 -13.20
N ALA A 925 33.59 -10.53 -12.30
CA ALA A 925 33.51 -10.87 -10.87
C ALA A 925 32.60 -12.10 -10.62
N GLY A 926 31.53 -12.25 -11.42
CA GLY A 926 30.60 -13.38 -11.31
C GLY A 926 29.84 -13.43 -9.99
N ILE A 927 29.71 -12.29 -9.29
CA ILE A 927 29.11 -12.17 -7.97
C ILE A 927 27.68 -11.68 -8.12
N GLY A 928 26.76 -12.19 -7.27
CA GLY A 928 25.36 -11.78 -7.26
C GLY A 928 24.49 -12.53 -8.28
N ALA A 929 23.19 -12.28 -8.22
CA ALA A 929 22.20 -12.96 -9.07
C ALA A 929 22.17 -12.40 -10.50
N THR A 930 22.61 -11.16 -10.69
CA THR A 930 22.59 -10.42 -11.97
C THR A 930 23.76 -10.82 -12.89
N ALA A 931 24.92 -11.12 -12.32
CA ALA A 931 26.15 -11.38 -13.07
C ALA A 931 26.05 -12.47 -14.17
N PRO A 932 25.41 -13.64 -13.94
CA PRO A 932 25.30 -14.69 -14.95
C PRO A 932 24.56 -14.25 -16.21
N PHE A 933 23.51 -13.41 -16.03
CA PHE A 933 22.70 -12.90 -17.13
C PHE A 933 23.44 -11.82 -17.92
N VAL A 934 24.11 -10.88 -17.25
CA VAL A 934 24.94 -9.84 -17.89
C VAL A 934 26.09 -10.48 -18.68
N LYS A 935 26.72 -11.52 -18.14
CA LYS A 935 27.81 -12.26 -18.82
C LYS A 935 27.37 -12.90 -20.13
N LYS A 936 26.11 -13.36 -20.23
CA LYS A 936 25.58 -13.92 -21.49
C LYS A 936 25.43 -12.87 -22.58
N LEU A 937 25.12 -11.64 -22.22
CA LEU A 937 24.82 -10.53 -23.15
C LEU A 937 26.07 -9.74 -23.59
N LEU A 938 27.13 -9.76 -22.80
CA LEU A 938 28.40 -9.10 -23.11
C LEU A 938 29.37 -10.01 -23.93
N LYS A 939 28.98 -11.26 -24.16
CA LYS A 939 29.68 -12.18 -25.07
C LYS A 939 29.27 -11.91 -26.51
#